data_c7cf629b9721576711a8879c09b1b90a
#
_entry.id   c7cf629b9721576711a8879c09b1b90a
#
_cell.length_a   1.000
_cell.length_b   1.000
_cell.length_c   1.000
_cell.angle_alpha   90.00
_cell.angle_beta   90.00
_cell.angle_gamma   90.00
#
_symmetry.space_group_name_H-M   'P 1'
#
loop_
_entity.id
_entity.type
_entity.pdbx_description
1 polymer ?
#
loop_
_entity_poly.entity_id
_entity_poly.type
_entity_poly.pdbx_seq_one_letter_code
_entity_poly.pdbx_strand_id
1 'polypeptide(L)'
;MMKKLWYNSPALEWKHGLLIGNGRLAGNIFGNGHGERLGLNHELLYSAKYADRECNPESLQYLPEIRRLLMNGNYLEGTKLANKVYGGAGGVAKAVKGPARIDPYKPAGELVIIPDVIENRDYYRSLDLDTTIATVHYDGVTYEYVADSVADKLYIHITGKLSARVGIEYMEDKQLHYLPTVSDDRFGAKGEYEGGVQFEVRVRVFTDGSFDGTHLTVEKEALLVVDIETGRDGAVAVSARLDSRETPVEERFCDLIAPHIEKYHSVMDRLVLDLEEEETEDIPTDQRIQTYRNGGTDLTLLKMYFDFGHYLLYSGTICATMPMNLQGKWNNLPAPPWSSDYHHNINLQMNYWPAEMMGMGEAHLTLFNYLEGIIPQAKKAAKTLYGCRGIYFSQTDDIWMRCTPESTGWDVWVGGAAWYAEHFFRHYEYTQDEAFLRDRAYPYMKEVCTFFEDYLIEDDRGVLQIVPSQSPENYFVRCMDEKEEIPVSLCVSSAMDISLVQEVMTNSIKAAQILGVDADRIPVWQSILDRLQPLGIGSDGRLLEWNEELEEGEPGHRHMSHLYGVYPGGFITAEGTPELFDACIKSYDARLSHGGGYTGWSRGWCANLDARFGRGDSAFEQVKEMIREFSSDSLMDLHPPKIFQIDGNFGGIAGILEMLVRANGEKVKLLPALPKELKNGSVRGIRLPGGGVCSLTWRDGKLYSGEITMGISGKVLLDGDVQLSGGTVSKHDGCTLVTAPVGTVITILGV
;
A
#
# COMPACT_ATOMS: atom_id res chain seq x y z
N MET A 1 -23.37 11.87 -12.02
CA MET A 1 -22.74 10.75 -12.74
C MET A 1 -22.72 9.54 -11.83
N MET A 2 -23.09 8.34 -12.28
CA MET A 2 -23.10 7.17 -11.41
C MET A 2 -21.65 6.72 -11.08
N LYS A 3 -21.22 6.91 -9.84
CA LYS A 3 -19.92 6.42 -9.34
C LYS A 3 -20.09 4.99 -8.84
N LYS A 4 -20.36 4.00 -9.71
CA LYS A 4 -20.55 2.63 -9.26
C LYS A 4 -19.91 1.60 -10.18
N LEU A 5 -19.33 0.56 -9.57
CA LEU A 5 -19.02 -0.69 -10.26
C LEU A 5 -20.31 -1.51 -10.32
N TRP A 6 -20.70 -2.04 -11.49
CA TRP A 6 -21.90 -2.85 -11.58
C TRP A 6 -21.82 -3.96 -12.62
N TYR A 7 -22.59 -5.01 -12.42
CA TYR A 7 -22.56 -6.25 -13.21
C TYR A 7 -23.96 -6.85 -13.31
N ASN A 8 -24.23 -7.54 -14.38
CA ASN A 8 -25.48 -8.28 -14.61
C ASN A 8 -25.31 -9.80 -14.47
N SER A 9 -24.22 -10.25 -13.86
CA SER A 9 -23.92 -11.66 -13.61
C SER A 9 -23.24 -11.86 -12.25
N PRO A 10 -23.40 -13.05 -11.62
CA PRO A 10 -22.73 -13.40 -10.37
C PRO A 10 -21.21 -13.39 -10.49
N ALA A 11 -20.53 -13.12 -9.38
CA ALA A 11 -19.09 -13.31 -9.27
C ALA A 11 -18.79 -14.80 -9.03
N LEU A 12 -18.26 -15.48 -10.03
CA LEU A 12 -17.96 -16.91 -9.94
C LEU A 12 -16.71 -17.22 -9.12
N GLU A 13 -15.80 -16.25 -9.00
CA GLU A 13 -14.56 -16.36 -8.23
C GLU A 13 -14.45 -15.19 -7.26
N TRP A 14 -13.78 -15.42 -6.12
CA TRP A 14 -13.57 -14.43 -5.07
C TRP A 14 -12.99 -13.10 -5.59
N LYS A 15 -12.00 -13.16 -6.51
CA LYS A 15 -11.34 -11.97 -7.09
C LYS A 15 -12.25 -11.11 -7.99
N HIS A 16 -13.45 -11.57 -8.29
CA HIS A 16 -14.47 -10.82 -9.05
C HIS A 16 -15.58 -10.28 -8.14
N GLY A 17 -15.43 -10.47 -6.81
CA GLY A 17 -16.39 -9.98 -5.82
C GLY A 17 -16.35 -8.47 -5.62
N LEU A 18 -17.25 -7.98 -4.78
CA LEU A 18 -17.34 -6.57 -4.37
C LEU A 18 -16.72 -6.43 -2.97
N LEU A 19 -15.69 -5.59 -2.86
CA LEU A 19 -14.97 -5.37 -1.61
C LEU A 19 -15.66 -4.29 -0.77
N ILE A 20 -16.00 -4.59 0.47
CA ILE A 20 -16.41 -3.61 1.49
C ILE A 20 -15.48 -3.67 2.68
N GLY A 21 -15.28 -2.55 3.37
CA GLY A 21 -14.40 -2.51 4.54
C GLY A 21 -14.46 -1.19 5.29
N ASN A 22 -14.06 -1.24 6.56
CA ASN A 22 -13.87 -0.07 7.39
C ASN A 22 -12.46 0.00 8.01
N GLY A 23 -11.54 -0.84 7.54
CA GLY A 23 -10.16 -0.93 8.04
C GLY A 23 -9.99 -2.00 9.13
N ARG A 24 -10.92 -2.15 10.08
CA ARG A 24 -10.90 -3.23 11.08
C ARG A 24 -11.60 -4.49 10.57
N LEU A 25 -12.79 -4.32 10.01
CA LEU A 25 -13.58 -5.39 9.41
C LEU A 25 -13.57 -5.23 7.90
N ALA A 26 -13.51 -6.35 7.19
CA ALA A 26 -13.60 -6.38 5.74
C ALA A 26 -14.49 -7.52 5.26
N GLY A 27 -15.15 -7.28 4.14
CA GLY A 27 -16.00 -8.27 3.48
C GLY A 27 -15.79 -8.27 1.97
N ASN A 28 -15.97 -9.43 1.36
CA ASN A 28 -16.03 -9.58 -0.09
C ASN A 28 -17.29 -10.36 -0.48
N ILE A 29 -18.14 -9.77 -1.29
CA ILE A 29 -19.42 -10.31 -1.73
C ILE A 29 -19.24 -11.01 -3.08
N PHE A 30 -19.42 -12.33 -3.15
CA PHE A 30 -19.16 -13.14 -4.37
C PHE A 30 -20.12 -14.31 -4.60
N GLY A 31 -21.36 -14.17 -4.31
CA GLY A 31 -22.49 -15.13 -4.37
C GLY A 31 -22.49 -16.32 -5.35
N ASN A 32 -21.62 -16.39 -6.32
CA ASN A 32 -21.43 -17.44 -7.35
C ASN A 32 -22.70 -18.02 -8.03
N GLY A 33 -23.86 -17.39 -7.85
CA GLY A 33 -25.16 -17.84 -8.39
C GLY A 33 -25.85 -18.97 -7.62
N HIS A 34 -25.32 -19.37 -6.46
CA HIS A 34 -25.89 -20.40 -5.59
C HIS A 34 -26.27 -19.86 -4.20
N GLY A 35 -26.56 -18.57 -4.12
CA GLY A 35 -26.81 -17.82 -2.90
C GLY A 35 -25.72 -16.80 -2.61
N GLU A 36 -25.92 -16.01 -1.57
CA GLU A 36 -24.98 -14.98 -1.16
C GLU A 36 -23.87 -15.57 -0.30
N ARG A 37 -22.63 -15.10 -0.60
CA ARG A 37 -21.43 -15.37 0.19
C ARG A 37 -20.72 -14.08 0.49
N LEU A 38 -20.47 -13.82 1.76
CA LEU A 38 -19.66 -12.71 2.26
C LEU A 38 -18.43 -13.29 2.95
N GLY A 39 -17.28 -13.24 2.26
CA GLY A 39 -16.00 -13.57 2.87
C GLY A 39 -15.66 -12.55 3.95
N LEU A 40 -15.34 -13.00 5.16
CA LEU A 40 -15.16 -12.17 6.34
C LEU A 40 -13.69 -12.10 6.75
N ASN A 41 -13.22 -10.90 7.08
CA ASN A 41 -11.88 -10.66 7.60
C ASN A 41 -11.92 -9.70 8.79
N HIS A 42 -10.94 -9.87 9.68
CA HIS A 42 -10.62 -8.94 10.76
C HIS A 42 -9.12 -8.61 10.71
N GLU A 43 -8.74 -7.33 10.80
CA GLU A 43 -7.35 -6.86 10.57
C GLU A 43 -6.29 -7.56 11.43
N LEU A 44 -6.64 -8.05 12.61
CA LEU A 44 -5.72 -8.70 13.55
C LEU A 44 -5.81 -10.24 13.54
N LEU A 45 -6.56 -10.84 12.62
CA LEU A 45 -6.71 -12.29 12.58
C LEU A 45 -5.56 -12.93 11.79
N TYR A 46 -4.47 -13.23 12.49
CA TYR A 46 -3.30 -13.96 12.01
C TYR A 46 -3.12 -15.24 12.84
N SER A 47 -2.47 -16.27 12.28
CA SER A 47 -1.94 -17.32 13.14
C SER A 47 -0.80 -16.77 14.01
N ALA A 48 -0.38 -17.50 15.04
CA ALA A 48 0.72 -17.07 15.90
C ALA A 48 1.71 -18.21 16.13
N LYS A 49 1.86 -19.09 15.15
CA LYS A 49 2.78 -20.24 15.23
C LYS A 49 4.23 -19.83 15.41
N TYR A 50 4.59 -18.70 14.80
CA TYR A 50 5.95 -18.18 14.81
C TYR A 50 6.09 -16.87 15.59
N ALA A 51 5.03 -16.43 16.27
CA ALA A 51 4.97 -15.14 16.97
C ALA A 51 6.14 -14.87 17.91
N ASP A 52 6.68 -15.90 18.56
CA ASP A 52 7.77 -15.79 19.53
C ASP A 52 9.16 -16.14 18.93
N ARG A 53 9.29 -16.16 17.60
CA ARG A 53 10.55 -16.48 16.94
C ARG A 53 11.55 -15.32 17.05
N GLU A 54 12.73 -15.62 17.57
CA GLU A 54 13.80 -14.65 17.81
C GLU A 54 14.90 -14.74 16.74
N CYS A 55 15.62 -13.64 16.52
CA CYS A 55 16.83 -13.62 15.70
C CYS A 55 17.89 -14.59 16.24
N ASN A 56 18.69 -15.17 15.33
CA ASN A 56 19.79 -16.04 15.72
C ASN A 56 20.88 -15.22 16.46
N PRO A 57 21.14 -15.50 17.76
CA PRO A 57 22.11 -14.75 18.56
C PRO A 57 23.58 -14.98 18.12
N GLU A 58 23.83 -16.01 17.31
CA GLU A 58 25.19 -16.32 16.82
C GLU A 58 25.51 -15.57 15.51
N SER A 59 24.57 -14.86 14.90
CA SER A 59 24.76 -14.21 13.58
C SER A 59 25.91 -13.21 13.57
N LEU A 60 26.02 -12.39 14.61
CA LEU A 60 26.98 -11.29 14.70
C LEU A 60 28.45 -11.75 14.53
N GLN A 61 28.82 -12.93 15.04
CA GLN A 61 30.20 -13.42 14.95
C GLN A 61 30.65 -13.68 13.50
N TYR A 62 29.72 -13.86 12.57
CA TYR A 62 30.00 -14.10 11.15
C TYR A 62 30.01 -12.82 10.31
N LEU A 63 29.52 -11.70 10.82
CA LEU A 63 29.45 -10.44 10.08
C LEU A 63 30.81 -9.98 9.52
N PRO A 64 31.94 -10.05 10.29
CA PRO A 64 33.24 -9.67 9.74
C PRO A 64 33.66 -10.50 8.54
N GLU A 65 33.37 -11.81 8.55
CA GLU A 65 33.70 -12.70 7.45
C GLU A 65 32.80 -12.46 6.24
N ILE A 66 31.50 -12.24 6.45
CA ILE A 66 30.56 -11.87 5.37
C ILE A 66 31.05 -10.57 4.70
N ARG A 67 31.38 -9.55 5.49
CA ARG A 67 31.91 -8.27 4.98
C ARG A 67 33.20 -8.48 4.17
N ARG A 68 34.13 -9.28 4.70
CA ARG A 68 35.40 -9.60 4.02
C ARG A 68 35.15 -10.29 2.68
N LEU A 69 34.22 -11.26 2.61
CA LEU A 69 33.91 -11.97 1.38
C LEU A 69 33.30 -11.01 0.34
N LEU A 70 32.32 -10.21 0.72
CA LEU A 70 31.64 -9.27 -0.20
C LEU A 70 32.59 -8.18 -0.69
N MET A 71 33.39 -7.57 0.20
CA MET A 71 34.38 -6.56 -0.16
C MET A 71 35.46 -7.07 -1.11
N ASN A 72 35.74 -8.37 -1.13
CA ASN A 72 36.69 -9.02 -2.05
C ASN A 72 36.00 -9.59 -3.31
N GLY A 73 34.74 -9.29 -3.57
CA GLY A 73 33.99 -9.76 -4.73
C GLY A 73 33.59 -11.26 -4.68
N ASN A 74 33.72 -11.90 -3.51
CA ASN A 74 33.29 -13.30 -3.32
C ASN A 74 31.81 -13.37 -2.94
N TYR A 75 30.97 -12.84 -3.82
CA TYR A 75 29.54 -12.61 -3.57
C TYR A 75 28.75 -13.91 -3.29
N LEU A 76 29.05 -14.99 -4.02
CA LEU A 76 28.40 -16.29 -3.81
C LEU A 76 28.66 -16.82 -2.40
N GLU A 77 29.92 -16.83 -1.96
CA GLU A 77 30.27 -17.36 -0.63
C GLU A 77 29.75 -16.44 0.48
N GLY A 78 29.75 -15.11 0.26
CA GLY A 78 29.14 -14.14 1.17
C GLY A 78 27.63 -14.35 1.31
N THR A 79 26.92 -14.53 0.20
CA THR A 79 25.48 -14.82 0.18
C THR A 79 25.18 -16.17 0.87
N LYS A 80 25.92 -17.22 0.56
CA LYS A 80 25.75 -18.54 1.21
C LYS A 80 25.93 -18.47 2.71
N LEU A 81 26.97 -17.77 3.18
CA LEU A 81 27.24 -17.64 4.59
C LEU A 81 26.15 -16.83 5.30
N ALA A 82 25.74 -15.69 4.73
CA ALA A 82 24.65 -14.86 5.26
C ALA A 82 23.35 -15.66 5.39
N ASN A 83 22.94 -16.36 4.33
CA ASN A 83 21.75 -17.21 4.32
C ASN A 83 21.79 -18.32 5.39
N LYS A 84 22.99 -18.83 5.70
CA LYS A 84 23.17 -19.86 6.73
C LYS A 84 23.02 -19.32 8.13
N VAL A 85 23.46 -18.10 8.40
CA VAL A 85 23.64 -17.59 9.77
C VAL A 85 22.59 -16.59 10.19
N TYR A 86 22.00 -15.81 9.26
CA TYR A 86 20.90 -14.92 9.59
C TYR A 86 19.58 -15.68 9.73
N GLY A 87 18.64 -15.10 10.44
CA GLY A 87 17.35 -15.70 10.73
C GLY A 87 17.20 -16.08 12.20
N GLY A 88 16.12 -16.78 12.51
CA GLY A 88 15.82 -17.26 13.86
C GLY A 88 16.42 -18.65 14.14
N ALA A 89 16.10 -19.22 15.29
CA ALA A 89 16.49 -20.58 15.66
C ALA A 89 16.07 -21.58 14.56
N GLY A 90 17.07 -22.29 13.99
CA GLY A 90 16.88 -23.18 12.84
C GLY A 90 17.22 -22.57 11.49
N GLY A 91 17.79 -21.33 11.46
CA GLY A 91 18.25 -20.64 10.25
C GLY A 91 17.09 -20.07 9.40
N VAL A 92 17.41 -19.38 8.31
CA VAL A 92 16.41 -18.97 7.31
C VAL A 92 15.80 -20.19 6.60
N ALA A 93 14.58 -20.09 6.13
CA ALA A 93 13.94 -21.13 5.35
C ALA A 93 14.77 -21.40 4.09
N LYS A 94 15.02 -22.68 3.76
CA LYS A 94 15.72 -23.04 2.53
C LYS A 94 14.90 -22.56 1.35
N ALA A 95 15.49 -21.65 0.57
CA ALA A 95 15.07 -21.21 -0.75
C ALA A 95 13.55 -20.93 -0.96
N VAL A 96 13.22 -20.23 -2.00
CA VAL A 96 11.88 -19.89 -2.56
C VAL A 96 10.76 -20.97 -2.43
N LYS A 97 11.09 -22.20 -2.03
CA LYS A 97 10.16 -23.33 -1.88
C LYS A 97 10.02 -23.86 -0.45
N GLY A 98 10.69 -23.25 0.53
CA GLY A 98 10.53 -23.63 1.94
C GLY A 98 9.24 -23.04 2.53
N PRO A 99 8.72 -23.59 3.65
CA PRO A 99 7.58 -22.99 4.32
C PRO A 99 7.96 -21.59 4.80
N ALA A 100 7.20 -20.59 4.40
CA ALA A 100 7.26 -19.26 4.97
C ALA A 100 7.15 -19.37 6.50
N ARG A 101 7.96 -18.59 7.23
CA ARG A 101 7.92 -18.53 8.69
C ARG A 101 7.29 -17.23 9.20
N ILE A 102 6.59 -16.55 8.31
CA ILE A 102 5.67 -15.46 8.58
C ILE A 102 4.31 -16.07 8.93
N ASP A 103 3.69 -15.56 9.97
CA ASP A 103 2.36 -16.01 10.36
C ASP A 103 1.32 -15.48 9.38
N PRO A 104 0.54 -16.34 8.72
CA PRO A 104 -0.37 -15.92 7.67
C PRO A 104 -1.58 -15.15 8.21
N TYR A 105 -2.00 -14.14 7.43
CA TYR A 105 -3.30 -13.49 7.60
C TYR A 105 -4.42 -14.49 7.31
N LYS A 106 -5.41 -14.59 8.19
CA LYS A 106 -6.43 -15.63 8.17
C LYS A 106 -7.82 -15.07 7.87
N PRO A 107 -8.64 -15.79 7.08
CA PRO A 107 -10.06 -15.47 6.96
C PRO A 107 -10.83 -15.82 8.24
N ALA A 108 -11.86 -15.04 8.56
CA ALA A 108 -12.78 -15.31 9.65
C ALA A 108 -13.96 -16.20 9.25
N GLY A 109 -13.95 -16.75 8.03
CA GLY A 109 -14.99 -17.59 7.44
C GLY A 109 -15.80 -16.86 6.38
N GLU A 110 -16.81 -17.53 5.86
CA GLU A 110 -17.78 -17.00 4.90
C GLU A 110 -19.18 -17.02 5.50
N LEU A 111 -19.81 -15.85 5.62
CA LEU A 111 -21.24 -15.79 5.92
C LEU A 111 -22.01 -16.18 4.66
N VAL A 112 -22.88 -17.17 4.79
CA VAL A 112 -23.71 -17.67 3.69
C VAL A 112 -25.19 -17.41 3.95
N ILE A 113 -25.89 -17.00 2.88
CA ILE A 113 -27.35 -16.89 2.83
C ILE A 113 -27.76 -17.66 1.58
N ILE A 114 -28.31 -18.87 1.76
CA ILE A 114 -28.65 -19.77 0.65
C ILE A 114 -30.17 -19.90 0.58
N PRO A 115 -30.82 -19.18 -0.36
CA PRO A 115 -32.25 -19.30 -0.58
C PRO A 115 -32.68 -20.73 -0.89
N ASP A 116 -33.86 -21.13 -0.42
CA ASP A 116 -34.44 -22.48 -0.69
C ASP A 116 -34.72 -22.68 -2.19
N VAL A 117 -34.97 -21.59 -2.92
CA VAL A 117 -35.15 -21.57 -4.38
C VAL A 117 -34.32 -20.44 -4.98
N ILE A 118 -33.55 -20.75 -5.99
CA ILE A 118 -32.71 -19.81 -6.72
C ILE A 118 -32.93 -20.00 -8.23
N GLU A 119 -33.36 -18.95 -8.91
CA GLU A 119 -33.52 -18.93 -10.37
C GLU A 119 -32.61 -17.88 -11.03
N ASN A 120 -32.00 -16.98 -10.23
CA ASN A 120 -31.16 -15.84 -10.66
C ASN A 120 -31.86 -14.93 -11.68
N ARG A 121 -33.18 -14.76 -11.58
CA ARG A 121 -33.91 -13.83 -12.45
C ARG A 121 -33.59 -12.39 -12.08
N ASP A 122 -33.44 -11.57 -13.10
CA ASP A 122 -33.15 -10.13 -12.95
C ASP A 122 -31.90 -9.85 -12.11
N TYR A 123 -30.85 -10.69 -12.28
CA TYR A 123 -29.61 -10.59 -11.50
C TYR A 123 -28.88 -9.27 -11.76
N TYR A 124 -28.56 -8.58 -10.67
CA TYR A 124 -27.80 -7.35 -10.65
C TYR A 124 -26.94 -7.29 -9.41
N ARG A 125 -25.70 -6.82 -9.53
CA ARG A 125 -24.84 -6.47 -8.40
C ARG A 125 -24.07 -5.20 -8.65
N SER A 126 -23.84 -4.40 -7.59
CA SER A 126 -23.06 -3.16 -7.69
C SER A 126 -22.38 -2.82 -6.38
N LEU A 127 -21.29 -2.04 -6.49
CA LEU A 127 -20.70 -1.28 -5.41
C LEU A 127 -20.82 0.20 -5.75
N ASP A 128 -21.60 0.92 -4.99
CA ASP A 128 -21.77 2.36 -5.13
C ASP A 128 -20.62 3.06 -4.39
N LEU A 129 -19.76 3.76 -5.13
CA LEU A 129 -18.59 4.46 -4.60
C LEU A 129 -18.95 5.83 -4.01
N ASP A 130 -20.22 6.21 -3.99
CA ASP A 130 -20.71 7.42 -3.35
C ASP A 130 -21.26 7.12 -1.94
N THR A 131 -21.90 5.96 -1.77
CA THR A 131 -22.52 5.55 -0.52
C THR A 131 -21.80 4.41 0.18
N THR A 132 -20.84 3.77 -0.47
CA THR A 132 -20.15 2.53 -0.06
C THR A 132 -21.05 1.29 0.03
N ILE A 133 -22.30 1.38 -0.42
CA ILE A 133 -23.26 0.28 -0.37
C ILE A 133 -22.96 -0.69 -1.51
N ALA A 134 -22.71 -1.94 -1.17
CA ALA A 134 -22.73 -3.02 -2.15
C ALA A 134 -24.13 -3.63 -2.20
N THR A 135 -24.69 -3.74 -3.39
CA THR A 135 -26.05 -4.26 -3.61
C THR A 135 -26.01 -5.51 -4.47
N VAL A 136 -26.76 -6.54 -4.10
CA VAL A 136 -27.06 -7.71 -4.93
C VAL A 136 -28.58 -7.87 -5.01
N HIS A 137 -29.10 -8.07 -6.21
CA HIS A 137 -30.53 -8.26 -6.45
C HIS A 137 -30.77 -9.44 -7.39
N TYR A 138 -31.65 -10.33 -7.02
CA TYR A 138 -32.20 -11.41 -7.88
C TYR A 138 -33.47 -12.01 -7.25
N ASP A 139 -34.31 -12.60 -8.09
CA ASP A 139 -35.55 -13.30 -7.69
C ASP A 139 -36.49 -12.45 -6.81
N GLY A 140 -36.42 -11.10 -6.98
CA GLY A 140 -37.25 -10.15 -6.22
C GLY A 140 -36.76 -9.88 -4.79
N VAL A 141 -35.54 -10.31 -4.44
CA VAL A 141 -34.88 -10.01 -3.17
C VAL A 141 -33.69 -9.11 -3.40
N THR A 142 -33.54 -8.10 -2.56
CA THR A 142 -32.36 -7.21 -2.57
C THR A 142 -31.57 -7.38 -1.27
N TYR A 143 -30.27 -7.50 -1.42
CA TYR A 143 -29.28 -7.55 -0.33
C TYR A 143 -28.39 -6.31 -0.44
N GLU A 144 -28.32 -5.53 0.64
CA GLU A 144 -27.44 -4.34 0.75
C GLU A 144 -26.43 -4.59 1.85
N TYR A 145 -25.15 -4.41 1.52
CA TYR A 145 -24.03 -4.68 2.41
C TYR A 145 -23.27 -3.38 2.68
N VAL A 146 -22.97 -3.08 3.94
CA VAL A 146 -22.21 -1.91 4.37
C VAL A 146 -21.20 -2.31 5.44
N ALA A 147 -19.95 -1.83 5.30
CA ALA A 147 -18.96 -1.85 6.37
C ALA A 147 -18.95 -0.48 7.04
N ASP A 148 -19.72 -0.34 8.11
CA ASP A 148 -19.93 0.92 8.80
C ASP A 148 -18.69 1.35 9.58
N SER A 149 -18.18 2.55 9.30
CA SER A 149 -16.99 3.12 9.92
C SER A 149 -17.28 3.93 11.19
N VAL A 150 -18.54 4.12 11.56
CA VAL A 150 -18.96 4.82 12.78
C VAL A 150 -19.35 3.82 13.86
N ALA A 151 -20.25 2.88 13.54
CA ALA A 151 -20.63 1.80 14.44
C ALA A 151 -19.58 0.69 14.51
N ASP A 152 -18.65 0.64 13.55
CA ASP A 152 -17.58 -0.36 13.42
C ASP A 152 -18.16 -1.80 13.34
N LYS A 153 -19.08 -1.99 12.38
CA LYS A 153 -19.81 -3.24 12.13
C LYS A 153 -20.03 -3.47 10.64
N LEU A 154 -20.34 -4.72 10.27
CA LEU A 154 -20.88 -5.00 8.95
C LEU A 154 -22.40 -5.16 9.05
N TYR A 155 -23.12 -4.54 8.15
CA TYR A 155 -24.58 -4.67 8.03
C TYR A 155 -24.95 -5.37 6.74
N ILE A 156 -25.95 -6.25 6.81
CA ILE A 156 -26.61 -6.86 5.66
C ILE A 156 -28.10 -6.59 5.80
N HIS A 157 -28.62 -5.71 4.98
CA HIS A 157 -30.04 -5.38 4.90
C HIS A 157 -30.68 -6.15 3.77
N ILE A 158 -31.75 -6.87 4.06
CA ILE A 158 -32.45 -7.73 3.11
C ILE A 158 -33.86 -7.21 2.95
N THR A 159 -34.26 -6.95 1.70
CA THR A 159 -35.64 -6.56 1.39
C THR A 159 -36.25 -7.49 0.35
N GLY A 160 -37.52 -7.85 0.56
CA GLY A 160 -38.24 -8.82 -0.24
C GLY A 160 -38.56 -10.11 0.52
N LYS A 161 -39.34 -10.97 -0.11
CA LYS A 161 -39.78 -12.24 0.52
C LYS A 161 -38.67 -13.28 0.34
N LEU A 162 -38.10 -13.78 1.46
CA LEU A 162 -37.01 -14.74 1.46
C LEU A 162 -37.31 -15.94 2.44
N SER A 163 -36.86 -17.09 2.04
CA SER A 163 -36.69 -18.28 2.88
C SER A 163 -35.34 -18.87 2.56
N ALA A 164 -34.42 -18.90 3.54
CA ALA A 164 -33.00 -19.20 3.28
C ALA A 164 -32.33 -19.89 4.48
N ARG A 165 -31.40 -20.81 4.22
CA ARG A 165 -30.42 -21.28 5.19
C ARG A 165 -29.35 -20.20 5.38
N VAL A 166 -28.98 -19.94 6.64
CA VAL A 166 -27.90 -19.03 6.99
C VAL A 166 -26.85 -19.70 7.89
N GLY A 167 -25.60 -19.24 7.83
CA GLY A 167 -24.53 -19.79 8.66
C GLY A 167 -23.18 -19.18 8.35
N ILE A 168 -22.16 -19.66 9.07
CA ILE A 168 -20.75 -19.38 8.78
C ILE A 168 -20.12 -20.68 8.27
N GLU A 169 -19.53 -20.62 7.08
CA GLU A 169 -18.78 -21.71 6.47
C GLU A 169 -17.28 -21.41 6.47
N TYR A 170 -16.44 -22.44 6.58
CA TYR A 170 -15.00 -22.33 6.55
C TYR A 170 -14.43 -23.22 5.47
N MET A 171 -13.38 -22.72 4.82
CA MET A 171 -12.52 -23.56 4.00
C MET A 171 -11.75 -24.55 4.87
N GLU A 172 -11.38 -25.70 4.31
CA GLU A 172 -10.57 -26.68 5.03
C GLU A 172 -9.23 -26.08 5.44
N ASP A 173 -8.99 -25.93 6.73
CA ASP A 173 -7.74 -25.52 7.33
C ASP A 173 -7.40 -26.42 8.51
N LYS A 174 -6.30 -27.17 8.40
CA LYS A 174 -5.82 -28.07 9.47
C LYS A 174 -5.37 -27.34 10.72
N GLN A 175 -5.14 -26.03 10.63
CA GLN A 175 -4.72 -25.19 11.75
C GLN A 175 -5.90 -24.56 12.49
N LEU A 176 -7.13 -24.71 11.98
CA LEU A 176 -8.34 -24.11 12.54
C LEU A 176 -9.17 -25.17 13.29
N HIS A 177 -9.46 -24.87 14.54
CA HIS A 177 -10.52 -25.53 15.30
C HIS A 177 -11.66 -24.54 15.47
N TYR A 178 -12.86 -24.85 14.99
CA TYR A 178 -14.01 -23.96 15.14
C TYR A 178 -15.25 -24.69 15.64
N LEU A 179 -16.12 -23.94 16.31
CA LEU A 179 -17.40 -24.40 16.86
C LEU A 179 -18.50 -23.43 16.41
N PRO A 180 -19.49 -23.88 15.62
CA PRO A 180 -20.67 -23.08 15.32
C PRO A 180 -21.42 -22.70 16.59
N THR A 181 -21.98 -21.50 16.62
CA THR A 181 -22.81 -20.98 17.71
C THR A 181 -24.16 -20.56 17.16
N VAL A 182 -25.23 -20.92 17.83
CA VAL A 182 -26.60 -20.56 17.46
C VAL A 182 -27.46 -20.28 18.70
N SER A 183 -28.39 -19.33 18.55
CA SER A 183 -29.47 -19.05 19.51
C SER A 183 -30.69 -18.49 18.76
N ASP A 184 -31.75 -18.12 19.48
CA ASP A 184 -32.98 -17.64 18.87
C ASP A 184 -32.88 -16.31 18.14
N ASP A 185 -31.82 -15.53 18.40
CA ASP A 185 -31.58 -14.17 17.85
C ASP A 185 -30.26 -14.00 17.10
N ARG A 186 -29.41 -15.05 17.08
CA ARG A 186 -28.10 -14.98 16.50
C ARG A 186 -27.52 -16.32 16.06
N PHE A 187 -26.58 -16.23 15.09
CA PHE A 187 -25.70 -17.34 14.72
C PHE A 187 -24.26 -16.83 14.58
N GLY A 188 -23.30 -17.74 14.45
CA GLY A 188 -21.91 -17.39 14.29
C GLY A 188 -20.99 -18.58 14.48
N ALA A 189 -19.74 -18.31 14.82
CA ALA A 189 -18.76 -19.33 15.17
C ALA A 189 -17.67 -18.80 16.06
N LYS A 190 -17.12 -19.66 16.91
CA LYS A 190 -15.87 -19.44 17.66
C LYS A 190 -14.79 -20.28 17.04
N GLY A 191 -13.62 -19.70 16.83
CA GLY A 191 -12.49 -20.37 16.23
C GLY A 191 -11.21 -20.17 17.03
N GLU A 192 -10.29 -21.12 16.85
CA GLU A 192 -8.92 -21.04 17.37
C GLU A 192 -7.95 -21.52 16.29
N TYR A 193 -6.97 -20.68 15.96
CA TYR A 193 -5.87 -21.02 15.07
C TYR A 193 -4.64 -21.53 15.84
N GLU A 194 -3.81 -22.31 15.16
CA GLU A 194 -2.52 -22.77 15.69
C GLU A 194 -1.71 -21.56 16.24
N GLY A 195 -1.16 -21.73 17.44
CA GLY A 195 -0.49 -20.63 18.16
C GLY A 195 -1.38 -19.90 19.16
N GLY A 196 -2.67 -20.30 19.28
CA GLY A 196 -3.57 -19.84 20.33
C GLY A 196 -4.28 -18.52 20.04
N VAL A 197 -4.34 -18.10 18.78
CA VAL A 197 -5.20 -16.97 18.39
C VAL A 197 -6.62 -17.45 18.30
N GLN A 198 -7.49 -16.85 19.10
CA GLN A 198 -8.91 -17.13 19.16
C GLN A 198 -9.71 -16.00 18.53
N PHE A 199 -10.85 -16.34 17.94
CA PHE A 199 -11.77 -15.36 17.37
C PHE A 199 -13.21 -15.80 17.52
N GLU A 200 -14.12 -14.85 17.42
CA GLU A 200 -15.56 -15.09 17.34
C GLU A 200 -16.16 -14.22 16.23
N VAL A 201 -16.92 -14.85 15.35
CA VAL A 201 -17.84 -14.19 14.42
C VAL A 201 -19.23 -14.27 15.02
N ARG A 202 -19.89 -13.12 15.14
CA ARG A 202 -21.23 -13.02 15.70
C ARG A 202 -22.16 -12.30 14.73
N VAL A 203 -23.29 -12.92 14.40
CA VAL A 203 -24.31 -12.35 13.51
C VAL A 203 -25.63 -12.29 14.27
N ARG A 204 -26.07 -11.08 14.60
CA ARG A 204 -27.42 -10.86 15.17
C ARG A 204 -28.43 -10.69 14.05
N VAL A 205 -29.61 -11.29 14.24
CA VAL A 205 -30.68 -11.34 13.24
C VAL A 205 -31.90 -10.56 13.72
N PHE A 206 -32.34 -9.60 12.92
CA PHE A 206 -33.58 -8.85 13.11
C PHE A 206 -34.43 -9.07 11.86
N THR A 207 -35.63 -9.62 11.98
CA THR A 207 -36.51 -9.95 10.85
C THR A 207 -37.99 -9.76 11.20
N ASP A 208 -38.78 -9.37 10.23
CA ASP A 208 -40.24 -9.35 10.32
C ASP A 208 -40.90 -10.74 10.07
N GLY A 209 -40.08 -11.75 9.74
CA GLY A 209 -40.45 -13.15 9.59
C GLY A 209 -40.08 -14.00 10.80
N SER A 210 -39.29 -15.07 10.61
CA SER A 210 -38.80 -15.94 11.67
C SER A 210 -37.35 -16.34 11.50
N PHE A 211 -36.70 -16.69 12.61
CA PHE A 211 -35.37 -17.25 12.63
C PHE A 211 -35.29 -18.37 13.68
N ASP A 212 -34.73 -19.53 13.33
CA ASP A 212 -34.60 -20.70 14.20
C ASP A 212 -33.17 -21.06 14.60
N GLY A 213 -32.20 -20.16 14.28
CA GLY A 213 -30.77 -20.37 14.48
C GLY A 213 -30.02 -20.77 13.21
N THR A 214 -30.70 -21.34 12.23
CA THR A 214 -30.08 -21.83 10.97
C THR A 214 -30.88 -21.48 9.72
N HIS A 215 -32.15 -21.20 9.88
CA HIS A 215 -33.05 -20.86 8.80
C HIS A 215 -33.74 -19.53 9.07
N LEU A 216 -33.67 -18.64 8.11
CA LEU A 216 -34.21 -17.27 8.13
C LEU A 216 -35.38 -17.16 7.16
N THR A 217 -36.52 -16.67 7.65
CA THR A 217 -37.58 -16.17 6.76
C THR A 217 -37.73 -14.68 6.91
N VAL A 218 -38.02 -14.03 5.79
CA VAL A 218 -38.26 -12.58 5.70
C VAL A 218 -39.56 -12.38 4.94
N GLU A 219 -40.48 -11.59 5.49
CA GLU A 219 -41.72 -11.25 4.79
C GLU A 219 -41.57 -9.95 3.97
N LYS A 220 -40.87 -8.96 4.52
CA LYS A 220 -40.57 -7.68 3.87
C LYS A 220 -39.13 -7.25 4.04
N GLU A 221 -38.60 -7.26 5.29
CA GLU A 221 -37.24 -6.81 5.56
C GLU A 221 -36.60 -7.56 6.73
N ALA A 222 -35.27 -7.69 6.63
CA ALA A 222 -34.42 -8.16 7.73
C ALA A 222 -33.10 -7.39 7.76
N LEU A 223 -32.50 -7.33 8.95
CA LEU A 223 -31.17 -6.78 9.15
C LEU A 223 -30.29 -7.79 9.89
N LEU A 224 -29.15 -8.13 9.30
CA LEU A 224 -28.11 -8.92 9.95
C LEU A 224 -26.97 -7.99 10.36
N VAL A 225 -26.57 -8.06 11.63
CA VAL A 225 -25.48 -7.26 12.18
C VAL A 225 -24.30 -8.16 12.50
N VAL A 226 -23.22 -8.01 11.76
CA VAL A 226 -22.01 -8.84 11.86
C VAL A 226 -20.93 -8.09 12.64
N ASP A 227 -20.36 -8.75 13.64
CA ASP A 227 -19.17 -8.28 14.35
C ASP A 227 -18.17 -9.42 14.49
N ILE A 228 -16.88 -9.08 14.51
CA ILE A 228 -15.79 -10.04 14.62
C ILE A 228 -14.81 -9.50 15.64
N GLU A 229 -14.30 -10.38 16.50
CA GLU A 229 -13.27 -10.05 17.47
C GLU A 229 -12.23 -11.18 17.54
N THR A 230 -10.99 -10.85 17.87
CA THR A 230 -9.88 -11.79 17.94
C THR A 230 -8.88 -11.43 19.04
N GLY A 231 -8.10 -12.41 19.51
CA GLY A 231 -7.05 -12.19 20.51
C GLY A 231 -6.35 -13.47 20.93
N ARG A 232 -5.26 -13.33 21.73
CA ARG A 232 -4.53 -14.42 22.36
C ARG A 232 -4.84 -14.55 23.87
N ASP A 233 -5.75 -13.76 24.38
CA ASP A 233 -6.10 -13.66 25.81
C ASP A 233 -7.25 -14.57 26.24
N GLY A 234 -7.70 -15.44 25.35
CA GLY A 234 -8.67 -16.51 25.59
C GLY A 234 -10.08 -16.19 25.05
N ALA A 235 -10.82 -17.25 24.73
CA ALA A 235 -12.16 -17.17 24.12
C ALA A 235 -13.16 -16.36 24.97
N VAL A 236 -13.01 -16.39 26.30
CA VAL A 236 -13.87 -15.62 27.21
C VAL A 236 -13.64 -14.12 27.05
N ALA A 237 -12.38 -13.71 26.93
CA ALA A 237 -12.03 -12.29 26.73
C ALA A 237 -12.49 -11.80 25.35
N VAL A 238 -12.33 -12.61 24.30
CA VAL A 238 -12.85 -12.31 22.96
C VAL A 238 -14.36 -12.12 22.97
N SER A 239 -15.11 -13.06 23.58
CA SER A 239 -16.57 -12.93 23.69
C SER A 239 -16.99 -11.71 24.51
N ALA A 240 -16.30 -11.40 25.61
CA ALA A 240 -16.60 -10.24 26.45
C ALA A 240 -16.41 -8.89 25.71
N ARG A 241 -15.40 -8.81 24.80
CA ARG A 241 -15.26 -7.62 23.95
C ARG A 241 -16.44 -7.45 22.99
N LEU A 242 -16.92 -8.53 22.38
CA LEU A 242 -18.12 -8.48 21.54
C LEU A 242 -19.36 -8.07 22.35
N ASP A 243 -19.53 -8.64 23.55
CA ASP A 243 -20.66 -8.30 24.44
C ASP A 243 -20.66 -6.78 24.79
N SER A 244 -19.49 -6.22 25.03
CA SER A 244 -19.34 -4.79 25.35
C SER A 244 -19.63 -3.85 24.18
N ARG A 245 -19.62 -4.37 22.95
CA ARG A 245 -19.88 -3.63 21.70
C ARG A 245 -21.29 -3.83 21.16
N GLU A 246 -22.09 -4.70 21.79
CA GLU A 246 -23.47 -4.86 21.37
C GLU A 246 -24.30 -3.60 21.68
N THR A 247 -24.90 -3.06 20.64
CA THR A 247 -25.83 -1.93 20.73
C THR A 247 -27.21 -2.35 20.28
N PRO A 248 -28.28 -1.83 20.90
CA PRO A 248 -29.63 -2.00 20.37
C PRO A 248 -29.71 -1.48 18.93
N VAL A 249 -30.53 -2.14 18.11
CA VAL A 249 -30.84 -1.70 16.75
C VAL A 249 -32.35 -1.39 16.75
N GLU A 250 -32.67 -0.10 16.86
CA GLU A 250 -34.05 0.41 16.91
C GLU A 250 -34.39 1.28 15.69
N GLU A 251 -33.37 1.65 14.89
CA GLU A 251 -33.48 2.58 13.76
C GLU A 251 -33.69 1.81 12.44
N ARG A 252 -34.28 2.49 11.46
CA ARG A 252 -34.33 1.97 10.09
C ARG A 252 -32.91 1.91 9.49
N PHE A 253 -32.68 1.00 8.59
CA PHE A 253 -31.34 0.83 7.96
C PHE A 253 -30.76 2.13 7.40
N CYS A 254 -31.55 2.92 6.67
CA CYS A 254 -31.09 4.17 6.09
C CYS A 254 -30.66 5.21 7.16
N ASP A 255 -31.35 5.26 8.30
CA ASP A 255 -31.01 6.18 9.41
C ASP A 255 -29.75 5.68 10.15
N LEU A 256 -29.61 4.36 10.24
CA LEU A 256 -28.47 3.68 10.88
C LEU A 256 -27.14 3.98 10.16
N ILE A 257 -27.14 3.97 8.82
CA ILE A 257 -25.90 4.17 8.01
C ILE A 257 -25.64 5.63 7.63
N ALA A 258 -26.58 6.56 7.90
CA ALA A 258 -26.42 7.97 7.52
C ALA A 258 -25.14 8.61 8.11
N PRO A 259 -24.77 8.40 9.41
CA PRO A 259 -23.51 8.94 9.96
C PRO A 259 -22.27 8.37 9.26
N HIS A 260 -22.29 7.13 8.82
CA HIS A 260 -21.20 6.53 8.05
C HIS A 260 -21.03 7.22 6.69
N ILE A 261 -22.13 7.43 5.96
CA ILE A 261 -22.11 8.11 4.66
C ILE A 261 -21.59 9.56 4.82
N GLU A 262 -22.03 10.29 5.84
CA GLU A 262 -21.53 11.63 6.13
C GLU A 262 -20.01 11.65 6.42
N LYS A 263 -19.55 10.70 7.24
CA LYS A 263 -18.11 10.55 7.52
C LYS A 263 -17.33 10.20 6.24
N TYR A 264 -17.86 9.32 5.40
CA TYR A 264 -17.26 8.94 4.13
C TYR A 264 -17.07 10.16 3.21
N HIS A 265 -18.13 10.95 2.99
CA HIS A 265 -18.06 12.18 2.19
C HIS A 265 -17.07 13.19 2.77
N SER A 266 -16.99 13.33 4.10
CA SER A 266 -16.04 14.26 4.74
C SER A 266 -14.57 13.98 4.39
N VAL A 267 -14.25 12.76 3.96
CA VAL A 267 -12.92 12.33 3.52
C VAL A 267 -12.83 12.33 1.99
N MET A 268 -13.75 11.65 1.31
CA MET A 268 -13.67 11.42 -0.13
C MET A 268 -13.83 12.69 -0.97
N ASP A 269 -14.64 13.65 -0.52
CA ASP A 269 -14.85 14.92 -1.21
C ASP A 269 -13.65 15.87 -1.13
N ARG A 270 -12.61 15.52 -0.35
CA ARG A 270 -11.36 16.30 -0.28
C ARG A 270 -10.60 16.29 -1.60
N LEU A 271 -10.69 15.19 -2.38
CA LEU A 271 -10.09 15.09 -3.70
C LEU A 271 -11.10 14.52 -4.69
N VAL A 272 -11.29 15.23 -5.79
CA VAL A 272 -12.19 14.81 -6.87
C VAL A 272 -11.48 14.98 -8.22
N LEU A 273 -11.39 13.89 -8.98
CA LEU A 273 -10.93 13.87 -10.36
C LEU A 273 -12.16 13.82 -11.27
N ASP A 274 -12.29 14.79 -12.19
CA ASP A 274 -13.30 14.78 -13.24
C ASP A 274 -12.62 14.77 -14.61
N LEU A 275 -12.97 13.80 -15.42
CA LEU A 275 -12.53 13.68 -16.81
C LEU A 275 -13.73 13.95 -17.71
N GLU A 276 -13.50 14.63 -18.83
CA GLU A 276 -14.56 14.79 -19.81
C GLU A 276 -14.85 13.44 -20.46
N GLU A 277 -16.02 12.92 -20.17
CA GLU A 277 -16.50 11.65 -20.69
C GLU A 277 -17.39 11.92 -21.90
N GLU A 278 -17.26 11.11 -22.95
CA GLU A 278 -18.32 11.02 -23.95
C GLU A 278 -19.56 10.44 -23.27
N GLU A 279 -20.77 10.87 -23.67
CA GLU A 279 -22.03 10.27 -23.21
C GLU A 279 -21.96 8.76 -23.51
N THR A 280 -21.61 7.97 -22.50
CA THR A 280 -21.49 6.52 -22.63
C THR A 280 -22.77 5.85 -22.13
N GLU A 281 -23.20 4.80 -22.81
CA GLU A 281 -24.24 3.90 -22.33
C GLU A 281 -23.92 3.36 -20.95
N ASP A 282 -24.93 3.01 -20.16
CA ASP A 282 -24.75 2.34 -18.86
C ASP A 282 -24.30 0.89 -19.11
N ILE A 283 -22.98 0.71 -19.25
CA ILE A 283 -22.32 -0.55 -19.59
C ILE A 283 -21.75 -1.20 -18.33
N PRO A 284 -21.97 -2.52 -18.09
CA PRO A 284 -21.35 -3.24 -16.99
C PRO A 284 -19.82 -3.10 -16.93
N THR A 285 -19.27 -3.05 -15.72
CA THR A 285 -17.83 -2.80 -15.48
C THR A 285 -16.93 -3.82 -16.18
N ASP A 286 -17.29 -5.09 -16.14
CA ASP A 286 -16.56 -6.17 -16.83
C ASP A 286 -16.53 -6.00 -18.36
N GLN A 287 -17.59 -5.48 -18.95
CA GLN A 287 -17.65 -5.18 -20.39
C GLN A 287 -16.79 -3.96 -20.75
N ARG A 288 -16.72 -2.93 -19.88
CA ARG A 288 -15.80 -1.80 -20.04
C ARG A 288 -14.35 -2.26 -20.01
N ILE A 289 -14.00 -3.16 -19.09
CA ILE A 289 -12.65 -3.76 -18.99
C ILE A 289 -12.30 -4.53 -20.28
N GLN A 290 -13.27 -5.23 -20.91
CA GLN A 290 -13.04 -5.88 -22.19
C GLN A 290 -12.70 -4.87 -23.31
N THR A 291 -13.23 -3.64 -23.28
CA THR A 291 -12.84 -2.59 -24.21
C THR A 291 -11.34 -2.29 -24.12
N TYR A 292 -10.81 -2.14 -22.92
CA TYR A 292 -9.36 -1.98 -22.70
C TYR A 292 -8.56 -3.20 -23.15
N ARG A 293 -9.01 -4.41 -22.81
CA ARG A 293 -8.36 -5.68 -23.24
C ARG A 293 -8.31 -5.81 -24.77
N ASN A 294 -9.26 -5.24 -25.47
CA ASN A 294 -9.30 -5.19 -26.94
C ASN A 294 -8.54 -3.99 -27.55
N GLY A 295 -7.79 -3.22 -26.75
CA GLY A 295 -6.97 -2.10 -27.20
C GLY A 295 -7.71 -0.77 -27.35
N GLY A 296 -8.95 -0.67 -26.88
CA GLY A 296 -9.71 0.59 -26.82
C GLY A 296 -9.33 1.45 -25.62
N THR A 297 -9.91 2.64 -25.55
CA THR A 297 -9.82 3.56 -24.40
C THR A 297 -11.22 3.87 -23.89
N ASP A 298 -11.39 3.92 -22.58
CA ASP A 298 -12.63 4.27 -21.88
C ASP A 298 -12.27 5.15 -20.67
N LEU A 299 -12.48 6.46 -20.79
CA LEU A 299 -12.14 7.41 -19.72
C LEU A 299 -13.06 7.26 -18.50
N THR A 300 -14.29 6.78 -18.70
CA THR A 300 -15.19 6.43 -17.59
C THR A 300 -14.57 5.32 -16.74
N LEU A 301 -14.04 4.26 -17.38
CA LEU A 301 -13.37 3.18 -16.67
C LEU A 301 -12.11 3.65 -15.93
N LEU A 302 -11.32 4.54 -16.55
CA LEU A 302 -10.16 5.14 -15.90
C LEU A 302 -10.55 5.90 -14.62
N LYS A 303 -11.61 6.71 -14.72
CA LYS A 303 -12.16 7.44 -13.57
C LYS A 303 -12.67 6.48 -12.50
N MET A 304 -13.39 5.43 -12.88
CA MET A 304 -13.86 4.39 -11.96
C MET A 304 -12.67 3.68 -11.27
N TYR A 305 -11.58 3.40 -11.99
CA TYR A 305 -10.35 2.84 -11.42
C TYR A 305 -9.73 3.78 -10.37
N PHE A 306 -9.67 5.08 -10.66
CA PHE A 306 -9.19 6.08 -9.72
C PHE A 306 -10.08 6.17 -8.48
N ASP A 307 -11.40 6.30 -8.65
CA ASP A 307 -12.37 6.39 -7.57
C ASP A 307 -12.37 5.11 -6.71
N PHE A 308 -12.21 3.94 -7.34
CA PHE A 308 -12.12 2.66 -6.64
C PHE A 308 -10.83 2.54 -5.80
N GLY A 309 -9.67 2.95 -6.34
CA GLY A 309 -8.43 2.99 -5.56
C GLY A 309 -8.53 3.96 -4.37
N HIS A 310 -9.17 5.11 -4.54
CA HIS A 310 -9.47 6.06 -3.46
C HIS A 310 -10.38 5.42 -2.39
N TYR A 311 -11.46 4.75 -2.82
CA TYR A 311 -12.36 3.99 -1.96
C TYR A 311 -11.62 2.88 -1.18
N LEU A 312 -10.73 2.12 -1.85
CA LEU A 312 -9.94 1.06 -1.19
C LEU A 312 -9.03 1.62 -0.10
N LEU A 313 -8.43 2.80 -0.30
CA LEU A 313 -7.60 3.45 0.72
C LEU A 313 -8.44 3.80 1.95
N TYR A 314 -9.63 4.37 1.76
CA TYR A 314 -10.57 4.63 2.85
C TYR A 314 -10.98 3.34 3.56
N SER A 315 -11.49 2.37 2.80
CA SER A 315 -12.05 1.13 3.33
C SER A 315 -11.03 0.24 4.02
N GLY A 316 -9.75 0.36 3.65
CA GLY A 316 -8.66 -0.39 4.27
C GLY A 316 -8.05 0.27 5.50
N THR A 317 -8.38 1.55 5.81
CA THR A 317 -7.62 2.30 6.83
C THR A 317 -8.46 3.06 7.85
N ILE A 318 -9.70 3.46 7.56
CA ILE A 318 -10.42 4.49 8.34
C ILE A 318 -10.65 4.14 9.83
N CYS A 319 -10.83 2.88 10.19
CA CYS A 319 -10.91 2.38 11.58
C CYS A 319 -9.77 1.41 11.91
N ALA A 320 -8.78 1.29 11.04
CA ALA A 320 -7.69 0.37 11.23
C ALA A 320 -6.75 0.81 12.35
N THR A 321 -6.19 -0.15 13.06
CA THR A 321 -5.09 0.04 14.01
C THR A 321 -3.75 -0.39 13.42
N MET A 322 -3.79 -1.27 12.42
CA MET A 322 -2.64 -1.82 11.71
C MET A 322 -2.68 -1.44 10.22
N PRO A 323 -1.54 -1.37 9.53
CA PRO A 323 -1.51 -1.06 8.12
C PRO A 323 -2.17 -2.15 7.27
N MET A 324 -2.40 -1.84 6.01
CA MET A 324 -2.81 -2.82 5.00
C MET A 324 -1.64 -3.75 4.66
N ASN A 325 -1.89 -5.07 4.67
CA ASN A 325 -0.91 -6.06 4.21
C ASN A 325 -0.91 -6.20 2.67
N LEU A 326 -0.25 -7.21 2.10
CA LEU A 326 -0.21 -7.46 0.65
C LEU A 326 -1.58 -7.54 -0.01
N GLN A 327 -2.60 -8.01 0.70
CA GLN A 327 -3.99 -8.09 0.22
C GLN A 327 -4.90 -7.03 0.87
N GLY A 328 -4.32 -6.00 1.44
CA GLY A 328 -5.07 -4.98 2.18
C GLY A 328 -5.67 -5.53 3.47
N LYS A 329 -6.97 -5.73 3.46
CA LYS A 329 -7.75 -6.33 4.57
C LYS A 329 -8.58 -7.53 4.09
N TRP A 330 -8.45 -7.95 2.83
CA TRP A 330 -9.29 -8.96 2.20
C TRP A 330 -8.49 -10.20 1.83
N ASN A 331 -8.90 -11.35 2.37
CA ASN A 331 -8.31 -12.65 2.08
C ASN A 331 -9.34 -13.76 2.33
N ASN A 332 -9.42 -14.73 1.42
CA ASN A 332 -10.25 -15.92 1.62
C ASN A 332 -9.42 -17.21 1.77
N LEU A 333 -8.10 -17.14 1.67
CA LEU A 333 -7.25 -18.32 1.69
C LEU A 333 -6.70 -18.58 3.09
N PRO A 334 -6.81 -19.80 3.63
CA PRO A 334 -6.15 -20.17 4.89
C PRO A 334 -4.63 -20.08 4.85
N ALA A 335 -4.05 -20.23 3.66
CA ALA A 335 -2.62 -20.06 3.38
C ALA A 335 -2.45 -19.15 2.15
N PRO A 336 -2.59 -17.84 2.34
CA PRO A 336 -2.46 -16.89 1.23
C PRO A 336 -1.03 -16.86 0.69
N PRO A 337 -0.85 -16.49 -0.59
CA PRO A 337 0.48 -16.24 -1.14
C PRO A 337 1.26 -15.26 -0.28
N TRP A 338 2.55 -15.53 -0.07
CA TRP A 338 3.45 -14.77 0.84
C TRP A 338 2.87 -14.54 2.24
N SER A 339 1.99 -15.43 2.70
CA SER A 339 1.27 -15.31 3.99
C SER A 339 0.43 -14.04 4.13
N SER A 340 0.24 -13.25 3.08
CA SER A 340 -0.32 -11.89 3.11
C SER A 340 0.41 -11.02 4.12
N ASP A 341 1.74 -11.03 4.06
CA ASP A 341 2.65 -10.39 4.99
C ASP A 341 2.71 -8.86 4.85
N TYR A 342 3.50 -8.22 5.70
CA TYR A 342 3.99 -6.87 5.52
C TYR A 342 5.32 -6.93 4.77
N HIS A 343 5.29 -6.63 3.47
CA HIS A 343 6.45 -6.65 2.59
C HIS A 343 7.09 -5.26 2.53
N HIS A 344 8.32 -5.14 3.07
CA HIS A 344 8.97 -3.85 3.36
C HIS A 344 9.86 -3.32 2.24
N ASN A 345 9.92 -3.97 1.10
CA ASN A 345 10.83 -3.58 0.01
C ASN A 345 10.14 -2.86 -1.16
N ILE A 346 8.82 -2.68 -1.12
CA ILE A 346 7.98 -1.88 -2.03
C ILE A 346 6.49 -1.87 -1.63
N ASN A 347 5.91 -3.05 -1.33
CA ASN A 347 4.47 -3.25 -1.34
C ASN A 347 3.79 -2.43 -0.24
N LEU A 348 4.25 -2.54 0.99
CA LEU A 348 3.67 -1.79 2.11
C LEU A 348 3.84 -0.28 1.93
N GLN A 349 4.97 0.17 1.38
CA GLN A 349 5.20 1.58 1.08
C GLN A 349 4.24 2.09 -0.01
N MET A 350 4.07 1.31 -1.09
CA MET A 350 3.19 1.67 -2.21
C MET A 350 1.73 1.83 -1.78
N ASN A 351 1.28 1.07 -0.78
CA ASN A 351 -0.08 1.20 -0.23
C ASN A 351 -0.39 2.63 0.24
N TYR A 352 0.62 3.43 0.57
CA TYR A 352 0.47 4.77 1.14
C TYR A 352 0.99 5.90 0.24
N TRP A 353 1.52 5.61 -0.96
CA TRP A 353 2.02 6.64 -1.87
C TRP A 353 1.00 7.75 -2.20
N PRO A 354 -0.30 7.46 -2.43
CA PRO A 354 -1.27 8.50 -2.74
C PRO A 354 -1.78 9.26 -1.51
N ALA A 355 -1.58 8.77 -0.28
CA ALA A 355 -2.29 9.22 0.92
C ALA A 355 -2.17 10.73 1.17
N GLU A 356 -0.96 11.30 1.12
CA GLU A 356 -0.75 12.71 1.39
C GLU A 356 -1.34 13.61 0.29
N MET A 357 -1.10 13.29 -0.97
CA MET A 357 -1.63 14.07 -2.09
C MET A 357 -3.18 14.05 -2.12
N MET A 358 -3.79 12.96 -1.66
CA MET A 358 -5.25 12.82 -1.58
C MET A 358 -5.86 13.48 -0.34
N GLY A 359 -5.05 14.02 0.57
CA GLY A 359 -5.55 14.59 1.83
C GLY A 359 -6.05 13.54 2.81
N MET A 360 -5.51 12.33 2.73
CA MET A 360 -5.82 11.19 3.60
C MET A 360 -4.66 10.87 4.55
N GLY A 361 -4.03 11.88 5.13
CA GLY A 361 -2.92 11.70 6.08
C GLY A 361 -3.29 10.83 7.29
N GLU A 362 -4.58 10.78 7.68
CA GLU A 362 -5.07 9.84 8.71
C GLU A 362 -4.91 8.37 8.32
N ALA A 363 -4.99 8.02 7.04
CA ALA A 363 -4.68 6.66 6.57
C ALA A 363 -3.21 6.31 6.84
N HIS A 364 -2.32 7.26 6.63
CA HIS A 364 -0.88 7.10 6.88
C HIS A 364 -0.55 6.87 8.37
N LEU A 365 -1.38 7.39 9.30
CA LEU A 365 -1.16 7.18 10.74
C LEU A 365 -1.19 5.69 11.12
N THR A 366 -1.93 4.84 10.41
CA THR A 366 -1.96 3.39 10.67
C THR A 366 -0.59 2.76 10.42
N LEU A 367 0.11 3.20 9.37
CA LEU A 367 1.49 2.78 9.07
C LEU A 367 2.45 3.27 10.17
N PHE A 368 2.38 4.53 10.56
CA PHE A 368 3.28 5.08 11.59
C PHE A 368 3.09 4.40 12.95
N ASN A 369 1.85 4.09 13.35
CA ASN A 369 1.58 3.36 14.59
C ASN A 369 2.27 1.98 14.60
N TYR A 370 2.21 1.25 13.48
CA TYR A 370 2.91 -0.02 13.33
C TYR A 370 4.43 0.16 13.40
N LEU A 371 4.97 1.13 12.65
CA LEU A 371 6.42 1.38 12.59
C LEU A 371 7.00 1.86 13.94
N GLU A 372 6.24 2.55 14.75
CA GLU A 372 6.62 2.90 16.12
C GLU A 372 6.54 1.68 17.05
N GLY A 373 5.53 0.85 16.86
CA GLY A 373 5.35 -0.40 17.62
C GLY A 373 6.48 -1.40 17.41
N ILE A 374 7.07 -1.45 16.20
CA ILE A 374 8.16 -2.38 15.87
C ILE A 374 9.53 -1.95 16.47
N ILE A 375 9.71 -0.68 16.85
CA ILE A 375 11.01 -0.14 17.31
C ILE A 375 11.71 -1.00 18.38
N PRO A 376 11.05 -1.51 19.43
CA PRO A 376 11.73 -2.34 20.43
C PRO A 376 12.37 -3.60 19.84
N GLN A 377 11.65 -4.29 18.95
CA GLN A 377 12.15 -5.50 18.29
C GLN A 377 13.20 -5.16 17.23
N ALA A 378 13.02 -4.06 16.51
CA ALA A 378 13.97 -3.56 15.52
C ALA A 378 15.34 -3.21 16.15
N LYS A 379 15.35 -2.60 17.35
CA LYS A 379 16.58 -2.38 18.14
C LYS A 379 17.25 -3.68 18.56
N LYS A 380 16.45 -4.65 18.99
CA LYS A 380 16.95 -5.97 19.36
C LYS A 380 17.58 -6.68 18.15
N ALA A 381 16.92 -6.64 16.99
CA ALA A 381 17.41 -7.21 15.75
C ALA A 381 18.71 -6.54 15.28
N ALA A 382 18.76 -5.20 15.25
CA ALA A 382 19.97 -4.43 14.91
C ALA A 382 21.17 -4.84 15.77
N LYS A 383 20.97 -4.95 17.07
CA LYS A 383 22.01 -5.37 18.01
C LYS A 383 22.41 -6.83 17.84
N THR A 384 21.44 -7.74 17.68
CA THR A 384 21.70 -9.19 17.61
C THR A 384 22.38 -9.57 16.31
N LEU A 385 21.92 -9.03 15.17
CA LEU A 385 22.40 -9.42 13.85
C LEU A 385 23.66 -8.67 13.44
N TYR A 386 23.76 -7.37 13.78
CA TYR A 386 24.79 -6.48 13.27
C TYR A 386 25.65 -5.80 14.34
N GLY A 387 25.30 -5.94 15.64
CA GLY A 387 25.99 -5.26 16.72
C GLY A 387 25.74 -3.74 16.76
N CYS A 388 24.80 -3.24 15.98
CA CYS A 388 24.52 -1.83 15.80
C CYS A 388 23.49 -1.32 16.83
N ARG A 389 23.60 -0.04 17.16
CA ARG A 389 22.51 0.73 17.78
C ARG A 389 21.43 0.99 16.74
N GLY A 390 20.39 1.74 17.11
CA GLY A 390 19.31 2.15 16.19
C GLY A 390 18.39 0.99 15.83
N ILE A 391 17.74 1.07 14.68
CA ILE A 391 16.69 0.13 14.24
C ILE A 391 17.01 -0.53 12.90
N TYR A 392 16.73 -1.81 12.85
CA TYR A 392 16.72 -2.64 11.63
C TYR A 392 15.53 -3.57 11.67
N PHE A 393 14.85 -3.74 10.52
CA PHE A 393 13.91 -4.84 10.33
C PHE A 393 14.07 -5.45 8.95
N SER A 394 13.72 -6.73 8.85
CA SER A 394 13.85 -7.54 7.65
C SER A 394 12.87 -7.13 6.56
N GLN A 395 13.00 -7.74 5.40
CA GLN A 395 12.13 -7.49 4.23
C GLN A 395 10.67 -7.86 4.48
N THR A 396 10.41 -8.86 5.33
CA THR A 396 9.07 -9.39 5.58
C THR A 396 8.77 -9.46 7.07
N ASP A 397 7.54 -9.12 7.45
CA ASP A 397 7.06 -9.21 8.83
C ASP A 397 5.52 -9.43 8.84
N ASP A 398 4.96 -9.53 10.03
CA ASP A 398 3.53 -9.63 10.29
C ASP A 398 3.14 -8.78 11.51
N ILE A 399 1.93 -8.91 12.02
CA ILE A 399 1.45 -8.13 13.17
C ILE A 399 2.24 -8.39 14.47
N TRP A 400 3.09 -9.43 14.51
CA TRP A 400 3.90 -9.75 15.70
C TRP A 400 5.20 -8.95 15.79
N MET A 401 5.56 -8.19 14.74
CA MET A 401 6.65 -7.20 14.73
C MET A 401 8.02 -7.80 15.14
N ARG A 402 8.39 -8.96 14.59
CA ARG A 402 9.55 -9.74 15.06
C ARG A 402 10.90 -9.28 14.54
N CYS A 403 10.99 -8.70 13.37
CA CYS A 403 12.21 -8.27 12.68
C CYS A 403 13.22 -9.41 12.42
N THR A 404 12.76 -10.64 12.28
CA THR A 404 13.62 -11.82 12.09
C THR A 404 13.67 -12.16 10.62
N PRO A 405 14.87 -12.21 9.97
CA PRO A 405 14.98 -12.63 8.57
C PRO A 405 14.43 -14.05 8.35
N GLU A 406 13.58 -14.22 7.34
CA GLU A 406 12.85 -15.46 7.10
C GLU A 406 13.13 -16.10 5.73
N SER A 407 13.49 -15.31 4.73
CA SER A 407 13.74 -15.77 3.36
C SER A 407 15.21 -15.82 3.02
N THR A 408 15.61 -16.82 2.24
CA THR A 408 16.96 -16.95 1.72
C THR A 408 17.21 -15.92 0.63
N GLY A 409 18.29 -15.15 0.76
CA GLY A 409 18.77 -14.24 -0.28
C GLY A 409 18.13 -12.86 -0.26
N TRP A 410 16.97 -12.68 0.37
CA TRP A 410 16.22 -11.43 0.32
C TRP A 410 16.14 -10.71 1.66
N ASP A 411 15.92 -11.39 2.76
CA ASP A 411 15.64 -10.79 4.08
C ASP A 411 16.87 -10.22 4.79
N VAL A 412 18.05 -10.28 4.19
CA VAL A 412 19.27 -9.65 4.72
C VAL A 412 19.35 -8.16 4.34
N TRP A 413 18.47 -7.67 3.50
CA TRP A 413 18.39 -6.28 3.10
C TRP A 413 18.20 -5.33 4.29
N VAL A 414 18.92 -4.20 4.27
CA VAL A 414 19.00 -3.26 5.42
C VAL A 414 18.23 -1.95 5.20
N GLY A 415 17.62 -1.77 4.03
CA GLY A 415 17.00 -0.49 3.63
C GLY A 415 15.58 -0.27 4.16
N GLY A 416 14.89 -1.30 4.71
CA GLY A 416 13.46 -1.20 5.04
C GLY A 416 13.12 -0.05 5.99
N ALA A 417 13.85 0.07 7.10
CA ALA A 417 13.63 1.15 8.06
C ALA A 417 13.88 2.54 7.46
N ALA A 418 14.88 2.66 6.59
CA ALA A 418 15.23 3.92 5.96
C ALA A 418 14.16 4.37 4.94
N TRP A 419 13.56 3.42 4.19
CA TRP A 419 12.49 3.77 3.26
C TRP A 419 11.27 4.38 3.98
N TYR A 420 10.91 3.86 5.14
CA TYR A 420 9.79 4.45 5.90
C TYR A 420 10.12 5.82 6.52
N ALA A 421 11.39 6.15 6.71
CA ALA A 421 11.77 7.49 7.14
C ALA A 421 11.32 8.58 6.15
N GLU A 422 11.29 8.26 4.84
CA GLU A 422 10.71 9.12 3.79
C GLU A 422 9.23 9.39 4.07
N HIS A 423 8.43 8.36 4.38
CA HIS A 423 7.00 8.50 4.68
C HIS A 423 6.75 9.43 5.88
N PHE A 424 7.53 9.29 6.96
CA PHE A 424 7.44 10.16 8.12
C PHE A 424 7.75 11.62 7.77
N PHE A 425 8.81 11.86 7.01
CA PHE A 425 9.21 13.21 6.65
C PHE A 425 8.23 13.83 5.64
N ARG A 426 7.76 13.06 4.67
CA ARG A 426 6.74 13.48 3.70
C ARG A 426 5.43 13.90 4.40
N HIS A 427 4.96 13.15 5.38
CA HIS A 427 3.79 13.54 6.16
C HIS A 427 3.97 14.92 6.80
N TYR A 428 5.15 15.18 7.41
CA TYR A 428 5.48 16.52 7.92
C TYR A 428 5.51 17.57 6.79
N GLU A 429 6.12 17.28 5.65
CA GLU A 429 6.17 18.24 4.54
C GLU A 429 4.77 18.67 4.10
N TYR A 430 3.81 17.74 4.06
CA TYR A 430 2.43 18.03 3.65
C TYR A 430 1.59 18.67 4.76
N THR A 431 1.79 18.31 6.01
CA THR A 431 0.97 18.80 7.13
C THR A 431 1.53 20.03 7.81
N GLN A 432 2.86 20.20 7.80
CA GLN A 432 3.61 21.19 8.59
C GLN A 432 3.33 21.06 10.10
N ASP A 433 2.99 19.85 10.56
CA ASP A 433 2.78 19.56 11.97
C ASP A 433 4.13 19.36 12.68
N GLU A 434 4.61 20.42 13.33
CA GLU A 434 5.86 20.37 14.10
C GLU A 434 5.75 19.44 15.34
N ALA A 435 4.56 19.21 15.88
CA ALA A 435 4.39 18.26 16.97
C ALA A 435 4.60 16.83 16.46
N PHE A 436 4.02 16.49 15.31
CA PHE A 436 4.28 15.20 14.65
C PHE A 436 5.77 15.06 14.31
N LEU A 437 6.41 16.08 13.76
CA LEU A 437 7.84 16.06 13.45
C LEU A 437 8.67 15.78 14.70
N ARG A 438 8.41 16.50 15.81
CA ARG A 438 9.17 16.39 17.06
C ARG A 438 8.94 15.08 17.78
N ASP A 439 7.68 14.63 17.86
CA ASP A 439 7.28 13.56 18.77
C ASP A 439 7.27 12.18 18.09
N ARG A 440 7.18 12.14 16.76
CA ARG A 440 7.06 10.90 15.97
C ARG A 440 8.12 10.78 14.87
N ALA A 441 8.15 11.67 13.90
CA ALA A 441 9.00 11.54 12.70
C ALA A 441 10.49 11.60 13.05
N TYR A 442 10.92 12.65 13.73
CA TYR A 442 12.33 12.83 14.06
C TYR A 442 12.91 11.73 14.96
N PRO A 443 12.23 11.28 16.02
CA PRO A 443 12.70 10.14 16.80
C PRO A 443 12.90 8.87 15.97
N TYR A 444 11.99 8.54 15.07
CA TYR A 444 12.12 7.39 14.18
C TYR A 444 13.33 7.55 13.23
N MET A 445 13.42 8.67 12.52
CA MET A 445 14.51 8.98 11.58
C MET A 445 15.87 8.94 12.28
N LYS A 446 15.97 9.48 13.49
CA LYS A 446 17.19 9.47 14.31
C LYS A 446 17.64 8.04 14.66
N GLU A 447 16.72 7.13 14.94
CA GLU A 447 17.07 5.71 15.19
C GLU A 447 17.60 5.04 13.92
N VAL A 448 17.05 5.37 12.74
CA VAL A 448 17.57 4.88 11.46
C VAL A 448 18.99 5.44 11.21
N CYS A 449 19.20 6.73 11.40
CA CYS A 449 20.53 7.34 11.28
C CYS A 449 21.53 6.68 12.22
N THR A 450 21.12 6.41 13.48
CA THR A 450 21.96 5.76 14.49
C THR A 450 22.37 4.35 14.06
N PHE A 451 21.48 3.61 13.37
CA PHE A 451 21.84 2.30 12.80
C PHE A 451 22.96 2.44 11.75
N PHE A 452 22.80 3.35 10.79
CA PHE A 452 23.81 3.51 9.74
C PHE A 452 25.13 4.11 10.24
N GLU A 453 25.13 4.91 11.31
CA GLU A 453 26.37 5.36 11.95
C GLU A 453 27.26 4.19 12.40
N ASP A 454 26.64 3.10 12.88
CA ASP A 454 27.37 1.92 13.33
C ASP A 454 27.55 0.86 12.23
N TYR A 455 26.66 0.87 11.21
CA TYR A 455 26.61 -0.17 10.18
C TYR A 455 27.62 0.07 9.05
N LEU A 456 27.83 1.35 8.66
CA LEU A 456 28.71 1.72 7.57
C LEU A 456 30.17 1.36 7.90
N ILE A 457 30.91 0.89 6.89
CA ILE A 457 32.34 0.59 7.01
C ILE A 457 33.15 1.43 6.03
N GLU A 458 34.32 1.88 6.45
CA GLU A 458 35.25 2.65 5.64
C GLU A 458 36.11 1.70 4.80
N ASP A 459 36.23 1.97 3.49
CA ASP A 459 37.18 1.27 2.62
C ASP A 459 38.56 1.94 2.64
N ASP A 460 39.53 1.34 1.95
CA ASP A 460 40.91 1.82 1.90
C ASP A 460 41.06 3.23 1.30
N ARG A 461 40.01 3.75 0.67
CA ARG A 461 39.95 5.09 0.06
C ARG A 461 39.31 6.12 0.98
N GLY A 462 38.82 5.73 2.12
CA GLY A 462 38.08 6.58 3.05
C GLY A 462 36.61 6.76 2.68
N VAL A 463 36.07 5.95 1.74
CA VAL A 463 34.67 5.96 1.32
C VAL A 463 33.87 5.02 2.23
N LEU A 464 32.68 5.47 2.65
CA LEU A 464 31.77 4.68 3.47
C LEU A 464 30.93 3.76 2.59
N GLN A 465 31.01 2.47 2.90
CA GLN A 465 30.32 1.39 2.18
C GLN A 465 29.22 0.77 3.04
N ILE A 466 28.13 0.36 2.40
CA ILE A 466 27.01 -0.39 3.02
C ILE A 466 27.27 -1.88 2.76
N VAL A 467 27.56 -2.66 3.79
CA VAL A 467 27.96 -4.09 3.63
C VAL A 467 27.46 -4.95 4.80
N PRO A 468 26.66 -6.00 4.55
CA PRO A 468 25.99 -6.38 3.30
C PRO A 468 25.02 -5.31 2.78
N SER A 469 24.80 -5.30 1.47
CA SER A 469 23.80 -4.48 0.78
C SER A 469 23.08 -5.32 -0.26
N GLN A 470 21.91 -4.87 -0.70
CA GLN A 470 21.10 -5.58 -1.68
C GLN A 470 20.24 -4.60 -2.49
N SER A 471 20.02 -4.88 -3.77
CA SER A 471 18.97 -4.24 -4.56
C SER A 471 17.75 -5.20 -4.61
N PRO A 472 16.74 -5.00 -3.78
CA PRO A 472 15.58 -5.92 -3.76
C PRO A 472 14.82 -5.87 -5.08
N GLU A 473 14.39 -6.96 -5.66
CA GLU A 473 14.76 -8.35 -5.38
C GLU A 473 15.61 -8.89 -6.51
N ASN A 474 16.43 -8.04 -7.17
CA ASN A 474 17.26 -8.47 -8.28
C ASN A 474 18.53 -9.18 -7.78
N TYR A 475 19.12 -9.98 -8.65
CA TYR A 475 20.32 -10.75 -8.38
C TYR A 475 21.24 -10.72 -9.61
N PHE A 476 22.49 -11.08 -9.43
CA PHE A 476 23.47 -11.10 -10.51
C PHE A 476 24.08 -12.50 -10.66
N VAL A 477 24.43 -12.85 -11.88
CA VAL A 477 25.02 -14.14 -12.24
C VAL A 477 26.54 -13.98 -12.23
N ARG A 478 27.18 -14.18 -11.09
CA ARG A 478 28.65 -14.16 -11.05
C ARG A 478 29.27 -15.51 -10.76
N CYS A 479 28.62 -16.35 -9.97
CA CYS A 479 29.09 -17.68 -9.62
C CYS A 479 27.88 -18.58 -9.36
N MET A 480 27.52 -19.42 -10.31
CA MET A 480 26.59 -20.54 -10.07
C MET A 480 27.37 -21.69 -9.44
N ASP A 481 26.91 -22.23 -8.32
CA ASP A 481 27.37 -23.53 -7.88
C ASP A 481 26.73 -24.60 -8.77
N GLU A 482 27.52 -25.54 -9.30
CA GLU A 482 27.04 -26.59 -10.23
C GLU A 482 25.88 -27.44 -9.68
N LYS A 483 25.53 -27.33 -8.40
CA LYS A 483 24.54 -28.18 -7.73
C LYS A 483 23.31 -27.45 -7.16
N GLU A 484 23.34 -26.13 -6.99
CA GLU A 484 22.22 -25.36 -6.42
C GLU A 484 22.10 -23.99 -7.12
N GLU A 485 20.93 -23.67 -7.65
CA GLU A 485 20.58 -22.29 -8.03
C GLU A 485 20.38 -21.47 -6.75
N ILE A 486 21.39 -20.70 -6.38
CA ILE A 486 21.30 -19.73 -5.29
C ILE A 486 21.26 -18.35 -5.95
N PRO A 487 20.20 -17.55 -5.76
CA PRO A 487 20.21 -16.17 -6.19
C PRO A 487 21.32 -15.43 -5.43
N VAL A 488 22.34 -14.99 -6.15
CA VAL A 488 23.44 -14.20 -5.59
C VAL A 488 23.03 -12.74 -5.63
N SER A 489 22.59 -12.21 -4.54
CA SER A 489 21.96 -10.87 -4.42
C SER A 489 22.69 -9.92 -3.49
N LEU A 490 23.51 -10.44 -2.57
CA LEU A 490 24.25 -9.59 -1.64
C LEU A 490 25.49 -8.97 -2.31
N CYS A 491 25.63 -7.68 -2.13
CA CYS A 491 26.67 -6.85 -2.74
C CYS A 491 27.26 -5.85 -1.73
N VAL A 492 28.04 -4.94 -2.24
CA VAL A 492 28.54 -3.75 -1.56
C VAL A 492 27.81 -2.55 -2.13
N SER A 493 27.10 -1.79 -1.30
CA SER A 493 26.51 -0.47 -1.63
C SER A 493 25.66 -0.48 -2.91
N SER A 494 24.47 -1.12 -2.88
CA SER A 494 23.50 -1.01 -3.97
C SER A 494 23.02 0.43 -4.15
N ALA A 495 22.60 0.81 -5.35
CA ALA A 495 22.04 2.13 -5.62
C ALA A 495 20.82 2.44 -4.75
N MET A 496 20.02 1.42 -4.44
CA MET A 496 18.87 1.54 -3.53
C MET A 496 19.32 1.97 -2.13
N ASP A 497 20.24 1.23 -1.52
CA ASP A 497 20.69 1.51 -0.16
C ASP A 497 21.47 2.83 -0.06
N ILE A 498 22.30 3.17 -1.07
CA ILE A 498 22.96 4.49 -1.15
C ILE A 498 21.89 5.59 -1.11
N SER A 499 20.86 5.47 -1.94
CA SER A 499 19.78 6.46 -2.05
C SER A 499 19.03 6.63 -0.74
N LEU A 500 18.71 5.53 -0.06
CA LEU A 500 17.99 5.53 1.22
C LEU A 500 18.82 6.17 2.34
N VAL A 501 20.11 5.84 2.44
CA VAL A 501 21.00 6.45 3.43
C VAL A 501 21.17 7.94 3.18
N GLN A 502 21.34 8.34 1.91
CA GLN A 502 21.44 9.75 1.52
C GLN A 502 20.19 10.53 1.94
N GLU A 503 19.01 9.99 1.66
CA GLU A 503 17.75 10.66 1.95
C GLU A 503 17.48 10.78 3.44
N VAL A 504 17.61 9.67 4.21
CA VAL A 504 17.32 9.71 5.66
C VAL A 504 18.28 10.65 6.39
N MET A 505 19.56 10.68 6.05
CA MET A 505 20.53 11.60 6.64
C MET A 505 20.19 13.05 6.30
N THR A 506 19.88 13.33 5.04
CA THR A 506 19.50 14.68 4.58
C THR A 506 18.24 15.18 5.27
N ASN A 507 17.20 14.35 5.35
CA ASN A 507 15.94 14.72 5.97
C ASN A 507 16.05 14.83 7.51
N SER A 508 16.92 14.01 8.14
CA SER A 508 17.19 14.12 9.56
C SER A 508 17.94 15.42 9.93
N ILE A 509 18.89 15.84 9.09
CA ILE A 509 19.56 17.14 9.25
C ILE A 509 18.54 18.27 9.16
N LYS A 510 17.67 18.29 8.13
CA LYS A 510 16.60 19.27 7.99
C LYS A 510 15.68 19.29 9.22
N ALA A 511 15.22 18.12 9.66
CA ALA A 511 14.35 17.99 10.81
C ALA A 511 15.00 18.51 12.10
N ALA A 512 16.28 18.17 12.35
CA ALA A 512 17.04 18.67 13.49
C ALA A 512 17.19 20.20 13.47
N GLN A 513 17.42 20.79 12.30
CA GLN A 513 17.50 22.22 12.11
C GLN A 513 16.14 22.93 12.37
N ILE A 514 15.05 22.37 11.86
CA ILE A 514 13.69 22.90 12.07
C ILE A 514 13.35 22.89 13.55
N LEU A 515 13.63 21.79 14.23
CA LEU A 515 13.33 21.61 15.66
C LEU A 515 14.33 22.28 16.59
N GLY A 516 15.51 22.69 16.10
CA GLY A 516 16.60 23.26 16.91
C GLY A 516 17.20 22.28 17.91
N VAL A 517 17.28 20.98 17.55
CA VAL A 517 17.79 19.90 18.41
C VAL A 517 19.03 19.23 17.81
N ASP A 518 19.76 18.46 18.63
CA ASP A 518 20.88 17.59 18.21
C ASP A 518 21.92 18.26 17.29
N ALA A 519 22.28 19.50 17.56
CA ALA A 519 23.21 20.30 16.77
C ALA A 519 24.59 19.62 16.64
N ASP A 520 24.97 18.77 17.59
CA ASP A 520 26.18 17.97 17.59
C ASP A 520 26.13 16.77 16.65
N ARG A 521 24.93 16.30 16.30
CA ARG A 521 24.72 15.19 15.36
C ARG A 521 24.77 15.61 13.90
N ILE A 522 24.39 16.84 13.59
CA ILE A 522 24.37 17.38 12.22
C ILE A 522 25.74 17.22 11.52
N PRO A 523 26.89 17.59 12.13
CA PRO A 523 28.20 17.36 11.50
C PRO A 523 28.54 15.87 11.27
N VAL A 524 28.05 14.97 12.13
CA VAL A 524 28.25 13.53 11.95
C VAL A 524 27.53 13.03 10.72
N TRP A 525 26.25 13.37 10.59
CA TRP A 525 25.43 12.99 9.42
C TRP A 525 25.92 13.64 8.13
N GLN A 526 26.36 14.90 8.19
CA GLN A 526 27.00 15.56 7.05
C GLN A 526 28.29 14.85 6.62
N SER A 527 29.14 14.45 7.58
CA SER A 527 30.35 13.68 7.27
C SER A 527 30.06 12.31 6.65
N ILE A 528 28.94 11.69 7.02
CA ILE A 528 28.49 10.45 6.36
C ILE A 528 28.10 10.76 4.91
N LEU A 529 27.30 11.78 4.67
CA LEU A 529 26.88 12.18 3.31
C LEU A 529 28.08 12.50 2.41
N ASP A 530 29.07 13.23 2.94
CA ASP A 530 30.27 13.63 2.20
C ASP A 530 31.19 12.45 1.82
N ARG A 531 31.08 11.35 2.53
CA ARG A 531 31.94 10.16 2.40
C ARG A 531 31.24 8.93 1.91
N LEU A 532 29.89 8.96 1.82
CA LEU A 532 29.10 7.84 1.34
C LEU A 532 29.48 7.50 -0.11
N GLN A 533 29.53 6.21 -0.45
CA GLN A 533 29.70 5.75 -1.83
C GLN A 533 28.70 6.48 -2.74
N PRO A 534 29.17 7.20 -3.75
CA PRO A 534 28.26 7.88 -4.68
C PRO A 534 27.57 6.88 -5.63
N LEU A 535 26.42 7.27 -6.16
CA LEU A 535 25.76 6.56 -7.26
C LEU A 535 26.64 6.57 -8.50
N GLY A 536 26.80 5.41 -9.13
CA GLY A 536 27.67 5.22 -10.30
C GLY A 536 26.91 5.13 -11.62
N ILE A 537 27.57 5.54 -12.71
CA ILE A 537 27.08 5.33 -14.08
C ILE A 537 28.00 4.32 -14.75
N GLY A 538 27.44 3.29 -15.35
CA GLY A 538 28.15 2.22 -16.03
C GLY A 538 28.72 2.65 -17.39
N SER A 539 29.56 1.79 -17.96
CA SER A 539 30.19 2.03 -19.27
C SER A 539 29.19 2.16 -20.43
N ASP A 540 27.99 1.60 -20.25
CA ASP A 540 26.86 1.72 -21.18
C ASP A 540 25.98 2.96 -20.93
N GLY A 541 26.31 3.77 -19.92
CA GLY A 541 25.62 4.99 -19.53
C GLY A 541 24.34 4.77 -18.73
N ARG A 542 24.09 3.55 -18.25
CA ARG A 542 23.02 3.25 -17.31
C ARG A 542 23.44 3.54 -15.87
N LEU A 543 22.50 3.83 -14.99
CA LEU A 543 22.74 3.85 -13.55
C LEU A 543 23.16 2.44 -13.11
N LEU A 544 24.25 2.32 -12.35
CA LEU A 544 24.66 1.05 -11.75
C LEU A 544 23.65 0.64 -10.66
N GLU A 545 23.06 -0.54 -10.79
CA GLU A 545 22.18 -1.10 -9.75
C GLU A 545 22.99 -1.58 -8.53
N TRP A 546 24.19 -2.06 -8.77
CA TRP A 546 25.19 -2.44 -7.76
C TRP A 546 26.43 -1.54 -7.88
N ASN A 547 27.33 -1.60 -6.92
CA ASN A 547 28.52 -0.74 -6.87
C ASN A 547 29.54 -0.96 -8.01
N GLU A 548 29.31 -1.96 -8.84
CA GLU A 548 30.13 -2.32 -10.01
C GLU A 548 29.25 -2.83 -11.14
N GLU A 549 29.83 -2.92 -12.36
CA GLU A 549 29.16 -3.51 -13.51
C GLU A 549 29.09 -5.02 -13.32
N LEU A 550 27.92 -5.54 -12.92
CA LEU A 550 27.62 -6.95 -12.78
C LEU A 550 26.60 -7.37 -13.85
N GLU A 551 26.70 -8.63 -14.30
CA GLU A 551 25.69 -9.20 -15.18
C GLU A 551 24.39 -9.42 -14.40
N GLU A 552 23.30 -8.86 -14.89
CA GLU A 552 21.98 -9.01 -14.26
C GLU A 552 21.46 -10.44 -14.45
N GLY A 553 21.07 -11.11 -13.35
CA GLY A 553 20.46 -12.43 -13.42
C GLY A 553 19.07 -12.39 -14.07
N GLU A 554 18.37 -11.27 -13.92
CA GLU A 554 17.07 -11.01 -14.56
C GLU A 554 17.01 -9.57 -15.09
N PRO A 555 17.50 -9.30 -16.33
CA PRO A 555 17.52 -7.95 -16.90
C PRO A 555 16.14 -7.27 -16.99
N GLY A 556 15.08 -8.06 -17.10
CA GLY A 556 13.67 -7.61 -17.07
C GLY A 556 13.01 -7.74 -15.71
N HIS A 557 13.76 -7.67 -14.61
CA HIS A 557 13.21 -7.83 -13.28
C HIS A 557 12.08 -6.79 -12.97
N ARG A 558 11.07 -7.24 -12.22
CA ARG A 558 9.90 -6.42 -11.90
C ARG A 558 10.17 -5.26 -10.93
N HIS A 559 11.21 -5.33 -10.09
CA HIS A 559 11.58 -4.25 -9.18
C HIS A 559 12.40 -3.16 -9.90
N MET A 560 12.15 -1.90 -9.53
CA MET A 560 12.85 -0.70 -9.99
C MET A 560 13.66 -0.05 -8.86
N SER A 561 14.20 -0.86 -7.95
CA SER A 561 14.82 -0.43 -6.69
C SER A 561 15.93 0.58 -6.87
N HIS A 562 16.79 0.40 -7.87
CA HIS A 562 17.87 1.32 -8.22
C HIS A 562 17.39 2.72 -8.69
N LEU A 563 16.11 2.84 -9.09
CA LEU A 563 15.48 4.10 -9.51
C LEU A 563 14.75 4.82 -8.37
N TYR A 564 14.90 4.36 -7.13
CA TYR A 564 14.31 4.98 -5.95
C TYR A 564 14.55 6.49 -5.87
N GLY A 565 15.76 6.95 -6.20
CA GLY A 565 16.12 8.36 -6.16
C GLY A 565 15.30 9.26 -7.10
N VAL A 566 14.68 8.68 -8.15
CA VAL A 566 13.72 9.37 -9.04
C VAL A 566 12.33 9.36 -8.43
N TYR A 567 11.86 8.16 -8.02
CA TYR A 567 10.58 7.98 -7.34
C TYR A 567 10.61 6.73 -6.43
N PRO A 568 10.18 6.88 -5.15
CA PRO A 568 9.55 8.04 -4.52
C PRO A 568 10.51 9.14 -4.00
N GLY A 569 11.82 8.89 -3.90
CA GLY A 569 12.80 9.79 -3.28
C GLY A 569 12.83 11.22 -3.84
N GLY A 570 12.80 11.40 -5.18
CA GLY A 570 12.63 12.70 -5.82
C GLY A 570 13.86 13.61 -5.79
N PHE A 571 15.07 13.14 -5.41
CA PHE A 571 16.29 13.93 -5.41
C PHE A 571 17.15 13.74 -6.67
N ILE A 572 16.87 12.73 -7.50
CA ILE A 572 17.42 12.62 -8.85
C ILE A 572 16.46 13.30 -9.83
N THR A 573 16.88 14.44 -10.38
CA THR A 573 16.03 15.29 -11.23
C THR A 573 16.79 15.78 -12.46
N ALA A 574 16.05 16.14 -13.51
CA ALA A 574 16.65 16.70 -14.73
C ALA A 574 17.41 18.02 -14.46
N GLU A 575 16.94 18.82 -13.50
CA GLU A 575 17.54 20.10 -13.17
C GLU A 575 18.72 20.00 -12.19
N GLY A 576 18.60 19.12 -11.18
CA GLY A 576 19.56 19.02 -10.07
C GLY A 576 20.71 18.06 -10.35
N THR A 577 20.42 16.95 -11.05
CA THR A 577 21.35 15.85 -11.30
C THR A 577 21.20 15.29 -12.71
N PRO A 578 21.38 16.10 -13.78
CA PRO A 578 21.02 15.74 -15.16
C PRO A 578 21.69 14.45 -15.65
N GLU A 579 22.97 14.23 -15.33
CA GLU A 579 23.69 13.03 -15.77
C GLU A 579 23.12 11.75 -15.13
N LEU A 580 22.83 11.78 -13.82
CA LEU A 580 22.18 10.66 -13.12
C LEU A 580 20.76 10.46 -13.62
N PHE A 581 20.02 11.54 -13.87
CA PHE A 581 18.66 11.47 -14.39
C PHE A 581 18.60 10.78 -15.76
N ASP A 582 19.50 11.15 -16.67
CA ASP A 582 19.63 10.51 -17.99
C ASP A 582 20.04 9.03 -17.87
N ALA A 583 20.93 8.70 -16.93
CA ALA A 583 21.34 7.33 -16.65
C ALA A 583 20.17 6.49 -16.09
N CYS A 584 19.34 7.08 -15.23
CA CYS A 584 18.11 6.43 -14.73
C CYS A 584 17.12 6.14 -15.86
N ILE A 585 16.93 7.07 -16.79
CA ILE A 585 16.08 6.87 -17.97
C ILE A 585 16.59 5.67 -18.81
N LYS A 586 17.90 5.60 -19.05
CA LYS A 586 18.48 4.48 -19.81
C LYS A 586 18.32 3.13 -19.08
N SER A 587 18.50 3.09 -17.75
CA SER A 587 18.27 1.90 -16.95
C SER A 587 16.80 1.44 -17.01
N TYR A 588 15.87 2.37 -16.88
CA TYR A 588 14.44 2.14 -16.97
C TYR A 588 14.04 1.55 -18.34
N ASP A 589 14.50 2.21 -19.44
CA ASP A 589 14.20 1.78 -20.80
C ASP A 589 14.80 0.38 -21.08
N ALA A 590 16.01 0.11 -20.60
CA ALA A 590 16.63 -1.22 -20.69
C ALA A 590 15.82 -2.27 -19.93
N ARG A 591 15.40 -1.99 -18.70
CA ARG A 591 14.58 -2.89 -17.88
C ARG A 591 13.27 -3.25 -18.57
N LEU A 592 12.54 -2.26 -19.12
CA LEU A 592 11.29 -2.49 -19.84
C LEU A 592 11.49 -3.24 -21.15
N SER A 593 12.58 -2.97 -21.89
CA SER A 593 12.89 -3.67 -23.14
C SER A 593 13.12 -5.18 -22.98
N HIS A 594 13.49 -5.60 -21.76
CA HIS A 594 13.65 -7.02 -21.39
C HIS A 594 12.41 -7.61 -20.69
N GLY A 595 11.25 -6.91 -20.75
CA GLY A 595 9.99 -7.41 -20.21
C GLY A 595 9.71 -7.03 -18.75
N GLY A 596 10.43 -6.06 -18.21
CA GLY A 596 10.16 -5.51 -16.88
C GLY A 596 8.74 -4.92 -16.74
N GLY A 597 8.26 -4.78 -15.51
CA GLY A 597 6.91 -4.27 -15.28
C GLY A 597 5.81 -5.33 -15.45
N TYR A 598 6.11 -6.60 -15.20
CA TYR A 598 5.18 -7.71 -15.43
C TYR A 598 4.26 -8.06 -14.25
N THR A 599 4.05 -7.12 -13.31
CA THR A 599 3.06 -7.22 -12.22
C THR A 599 2.30 -5.92 -12.11
N GLY A 600 1.10 -5.93 -11.49
CA GLY A 600 0.32 -4.72 -11.34
C GLY A 600 1.06 -3.64 -10.56
N TRP A 601 1.60 -3.94 -9.38
CA TRP A 601 2.37 -2.98 -8.58
C TRP A 601 3.63 -2.47 -9.31
N SER A 602 4.30 -3.33 -10.09
CA SER A 602 5.45 -2.91 -10.88
C SER A 602 5.06 -1.90 -11.96
N ARG A 603 3.93 -2.11 -12.64
CA ARG A 603 3.36 -1.11 -13.57
C ARG A 603 2.98 0.17 -12.86
N GLY A 604 2.43 0.08 -11.64
CA GLY A 604 2.19 1.25 -10.80
C GLY A 604 3.48 2.05 -10.55
N TRP A 605 4.59 1.38 -10.23
CA TRP A 605 5.89 2.04 -10.09
C TRP A 605 6.35 2.67 -11.41
N CYS A 606 6.21 1.94 -12.53
CA CYS A 606 6.53 2.46 -13.87
C CYS A 606 5.71 3.70 -14.22
N ALA A 607 4.42 3.74 -13.89
CA ALA A 607 3.58 4.92 -14.13
C ALA A 607 4.10 6.18 -13.41
N ASN A 608 4.52 6.02 -12.16
CA ASN A 608 5.12 7.10 -11.37
C ASN A 608 6.49 7.52 -11.95
N LEU A 609 7.35 6.58 -12.33
CA LEU A 609 8.65 6.87 -12.97
C LEU A 609 8.47 7.59 -14.30
N ASP A 610 7.61 7.11 -15.20
CA ASP A 610 7.33 7.78 -16.48
C ASP A 610 6.78 9.19 -16.26
N ALA A 611 5.90 9.40 -15.27
CA ALA A 611 5.42 10.74 -14.90
C ALA A 611 6.58 11.65 -14.44
N ARG A 612 7.51 11.12 -13.62
CA ARG A 612 8.70 11.85 -13.19
C ARG A 612 9.67 12.15 -14.33
N PHE A 613 9.77 11.27 -15.32
CA PHE A 613 10.54 11.51 -16.56
C PHE A 613 9.84 12.47 -17.52
N GLY A 614 8.61 12.94 -17.22
CA GLY A 614 7.83 13.82 -18.10
C GLY A 614 7.20 13.11 -19.30
N ARG A 615 7.09 11.78 -19.25
CA ARG A 615 6.59 10.93 -20.32
C ARG A 615 5.11 10.62 -20.12
N GLY A 616 4.22 11.62 -20.21
CA GLY A 616 2.80 11.49 -19.89
C GLY A 616 2.07 10.38 -20.64
N ASP A 617 2.27 10.29 -21.97
CA ASP A 617 1.65 9.23 -22.77
C ASP A 617 2.10 7.82 -22.32
N SER A 618 3.37 7.66 -21.94
CA SER A 618 3.91 6.41 -21.42
C SER A 618 3.36 6.09 -20.04
N ALA A 619 3.34 7.08 -19.13
CA ALA A 619 2.76 6.92 -17.80
C ALA A 619 1.29 6.47 -17.86
N PHE A 620 0.53 7.05 -18.78
CA PHE A 620 -0.85 6.68 -19.00
C PHE A 620 -1.01 5.26 -19.59
N GLU A 621 -0.11 4.86 -20.50
CA GLU A 621 -0.10 3.49 -21.01
C GLU A 621 0.20 2.47 -19.91
N GLN A 622 1.08 2.78 -18.93
CA GLN A 622 1.29 1.89 -17.77
C GLN A 622 -0.01 1.69 -16.98
N VAL A 623 -0.81 2.75 -16.75
CA VAL A 623 -2.10 2.62 -16.07
C VAL A 623 -3.09 1.80 -16.89
N LYS A 624 -3.14 2.00 -18.23
CA LYS A 624 -3.98 1.17 -19.10
C LYS A 624 -3.58 -0.30 -19.05
N GLU A 625 -2.26 -0.60 -19.03
CA GLU A 625 -1.76 -1.97 -18.88
C GLU A 625 -2.17 -2.60 -17.53
N MET A 626 -2.16 -1.83 -16.45
CA MET A 626 -2.66 -2.32 -15.15
C MET A 626 -4.12 -2.76 -15.27
N ILE A 627 -4.98 -1.95 -15.87
CA ILE A 627 -6.40 -2.28 -16.06
C ILE A 627 -6.56 -3.47 -17.04
N ARG A 628 -5.77 -3.52 -18.10
CA ARG A 628 -5.86 -4.53 -19.16
C ARG A 628 -5.41 -5.91 -18.71
N GLU A 629 -4.19 -6.00 -18.16
CA GLU A 629 -3.48 -7.25 -17.93
C GLU A 629 -3.46 -7.67 -16.45
N PHE A 630 -3.46 -6.70 -15.55
CA PHE A 630 -3.23 -6.90 -14.12
C PHE A 630 -4.44 -6.55 -13.24
N SER A 631 -5.65 -6.46 -13.79
CA SER A 631 -6.84 -6.32 -12.98
C SER A 631 -7.83 -7.47 -13.13
N SER A 632 -8.57 -7.74 -12.07
CA SER A 632 -9.77 -8.58 -12.12
C SER A 632 -10.93 -7.83 -12.77
N ASP A 633 -12.04 -8.50 -13.05
CA ASP A 633 -13.24 -7.83 -13.59
C ASP A 633 -13.90 -6.88 -12.56
N SER A 634 -13.44 -6.87 -11.31
CA SER A 634 -13.83 -5.89 -10.28
C SER A 634 -12.71 -4.89 -9.93
N LEU A 635 -11.75 -4.69 -10.83
CA LEU A 635 -10.64 -3.73 -10.73
C LEU A 635 -9.66 -3.99 -9.56
N MET A 636 -9.69 -5.18 -8.96
CA MET A 636 -8.69 -5.58 -7.98
C MET A 636 -7.36 -5.86 -8.70
N ASP A 637 -6.27 -5.27 -8.23
CA ASP A 637 -4.94 -5.48 -8.83
C ASP A 637 -4.44 -6.92 -8.66
N LEU A 638 -3.75 -7.44 -9.66
CA LEU A 638 -3.33 -8.83 -9.72
C LEU A 638 -1.83 -8.97 -10.04
N HIS A 639 -1.15 -9.76 -9.22
CA HIS A 639 0.16 -10.32 -9.54
C HIS A 639 -0.04 -11.63 -10.34
N PRO A 640 0.74 -11.90 -11.40
CA PRO A 640 0.71 -13.20 -12.08
C PRO A 640 0.94 -14.37 -11.11
N PRO A 641 0.23 -15.51 -11.22
CA PRO A 641 -0.75 -15.84 -12.28
C PRO A 641 -2.22 -15.46 -11.94
N LYS A 642 -2.53 -14.42 -11.25
CA LYS A 642 -3.84 -13.88 -10.83
C LYS A 642 -4.04 -13.86 -9.31
N ILE A 643 -2.98 -13.52 -8.59
CA ILE A 643 -2.98 -13.35 -7.13
C ILE A 643 -3.33 -11.89 -6.83
N PHE A 644 -4.35 -11.67 -6.01
CA PHE A 644 -4.69 -10.31 -5.56
C PHE A 644 -3.55 -9.72 -4.72
N GLN A 645 -3.09 -8.54 -5.12
CA GLN A 645 -2.20 -7.65 -4.36
C GLN A 645 -2.71 -6.22 -4.48
N ILE A 646 -3.02 -5.58 -3.34
CA ILE A 646 -3.71 -4.28 -3.34
C ILE A 646 -2.81 -3.09 -3.71
N ASP A 647 -1.52 -3.25 -3.56
CA ASP A 647 -0.51 -2.21 -3.75
C ASP A 647 -0.52 -1.60 -5.15
N GLY A 648 -0.76 -2.40 -6.19
CA GLY A 648 -0.90 -1.88 -7.55
C GLY A 648 -2.07 -0.91 -7.70
N ASN A 649 -3.20 -1.14 -7.05
CA ASN A 649 -4.31 -0.19 -7.06
C ASN A 649 -3.85 1.21 -6.58
N PHE A 650 -3.03 1.27 -5.52
CA PHE A 650 -2.53 2.54 -4.97
C PHE A 650 -1.39 3.13 -5.79
N GLY A 651 -0.47 2.28 -6.28
CA GLY A 651 0.59 2.71 -7.19
C GLY A 651 0.05 3.35 -8.48
N GLY A 652 -1.03 2.79 -9.03
CA GLY A 652 -1.67 3.30 -10.24
C GLY A 652 -2.33 4.67 -10.04
N ILE A 653 -3.07 4.86 -8.94
CA ILE A 653 -3.69 6.17 -8.66
C ILE A 653 -2.66 7.22 -8.26
N ALA A 654 -1.56 6.85 -7.58
CA ALA A 654 -0.43 7.74 -7.33
C ALA A 654 0.19 8.20 -8.66
N GLY A 655 0.37 7.30 -9.63
CA GLY A 655 0.85 7.64 -10.97
C GLY A 655 -0.06 8.64 -11.71
N ILE A 656 -1.38 8.48 -11.59
CA ILE A 656 -2.33 9.45 -12.14
C ILE A 656 -2.15 10.83 -11.49
N LEU A 657 -2.00 10.90 -10.17
CA LEU A 657 -1.76 12.16 -9.46
C LEU A 657 -0.42 12.80 -9.86
N GLU A 658 0.65 12.02 -10.01
CA GLU A 658 1.98 12.50 -10.46
C GLU A 658 1.95 13.06 -11.89
N MET A 659 1.07 12.57 -12.77
CA MET A 659 0.86 13.16 -14.10
C MET A 659 0.24 14.55 -14.04
N LEU A 660 -0.61 14.82 -13.02
CA LEU A 660 -1.37 16.06 -12.87
C LEU A 660 -0.65 17.11 -12.04
N VAL A 661 -0.05 16.71 -10.92
CA VAL A 661 0.71 17.60 -10.03
C VAL A 661 1.91 16.85 -9.47
N ARG A 662 3.09 17.38 -9.68
CA ARG A 662 4.31 16.85 -9.10
C ARG A 662 4.86 17.80 -8.04
N ALA A 663 5.00 17.32 -6.83
CA ALA A 663 5.72 18.02 -5.77
C ALA A 663 7.08 17.36 -5.55
N ASN A 664 8.13 18.16 -5.53
CA ASN A 664 9.49 17.73 -5.28
C ASN A 664 10.14 18.67 -4.25
N GLY A 665 10.09 18.26 -2.96
CA GLY A 665 10.34 19.16 -1.87
C GLY A 665 9.37 20.36 -1.92
N GLU A 666 9.91 21.58 -1.89
CA GLU A 666 9.09 22.81 -1.96
C GLU A 666 8.61 23.16 -3.38
N LYS A 667 9.15 22.51 -4.42
CA LYS A 667 8.88 22.87 -5.83
C LYS A 667 7.71 22.07 -6.38
N VAL A 668 6.73 22.74 -6.93
CA VAL A 668 5.50 22.16 -7.49
C VAL A 668 5.42 22.42 -8.99
N LYS A 669 5.21 21.38 -9.77
CA LYS A 669 4.97 21.46 -11.22
C LYS A 669 3.53 21.06 -11.53
N LEU A 670 2.85 21.91 -12.27
CA LEU A 670 1.46 21.73 -12.69
C LEU A 670 1.43 21.04 -14.05
N LEU A 671 0.60 20.01 -14.20
CA LEU A 671 0.44 19.17 -15.39
C LEU A 671 1.80 18.70 -15.98
N PRO A 672 2.73 18.17 -15.16
CA PRO A 672 4.10 17.87 -15.61
C PRO A 672 4.16 16.77 -16.68
N ALA A 673 3.17 15.90 -16.72
CA ALA A 673 3.12 14.74 -17.60
C ALA A 673 1.68 14.42 -18.06
N LEU A 674 0.92 15.46 -18.41
CA LEU A 674 -0.46 15.26 -18.88
C LEU A 674 -0.47 14.48 -20.21
N PRO A 675 -1.10 13.30 -20.27
CA PRO A 675 -1.16 12.51 -21.51
C PRO A 675 -2.09 13.15 -22.54
N LYS A 676 -1.80 12.94 -23.82
CA LYS A 676 -2.58 13.50 -24.94
C LYS A 676 -4.04 13.02 -24.96
N GLU A 677 -4.31 11.86 -24.38
CA GLU A 677 -5.67 11.30 -24.32
C GLU A 677 -6.54 12.06 -23.30
N LEU A 678 -5.98 12.62 -22.25
CA LEU A 678 -6.68 13.45 -21.27
C LEU A 678 -6.77 14.91 -21.75
N LYS A 679 -7.52 15.16 -22.80
CA LYS A 679 -7.62 16.50 -23.40
C LYS A 679 -8.26 17.51 -22.48
N ASN A 680 -9.34 17.14 -21.82
CA ASN A 680 -10.12 17.99 -20.94
C ASN A 680 -10.39 17.29 -19.62
N GLY A 681 -10.37 18.05 -18.54
CA GLY A 681 -10.67 17.54 -17.21
C GLY A 681 -10.39 18.55 -16.13
N SER A 682 -10.64 18.13 -14.91
CA SER A 682 -10.31 18.89 -13.71
C SER A 682 -9.94 17.96 -12.56
N VAL A 683 -9.13 18.49 -11.66
CA VAL A 683 -8.86 17.87 -10.38
C VAL A 683 -9.01 18.92 -9.28
N ARG A 684 -9.72 18.61 -8.23
CA ARG A 684 -9.92 19.49 -7.07
C ARG A 684 -9.34 18.85 -5.83
N GLY A 685 -8.58 19.62 -5.07
CA GLY A 685 -8.21 19.24 -3.72
C GLY A 685 -6.89 18.50 -3.57
N ILE A 686 -6.03 18.44 -4.59
CA ILE A 686 -4.68 17.87 -4.44
C ILE A 686 -3.93 18.64 -3.35
N ARG A 687 -3.43 17.91 -2.36
CA ARG A 687 -2.58 18.49 -1.32
C ARG A 687 -1.18 18.78 -1.86
N LEU A 688 -0.59 19.85 -1.35
CA LEU A 688 0.77 20.28 -1.66
C LEU A 688 1.63 20.30 -0.39
N PRO A 689 2.94 20.11 -0.50
CA PRO A 689 3.86 20.43 0.60
C PRO A 689 3.63 21.83 1.13
N GLY A 690 3.79 22.02 2.43
CA GLY A 690 3.48 23.29 3.09
C GLY A 690 2.01 23.45 3.52
N GLY A 691 1.20 22.39 3.38
CA GLY A 691 -0.22 22.36 3.78
C GLY A 691 -1.17 23.04 2.80
N GLY A 692 -0.69 23.36 1.58
CA GLY A 692 -1.51 23.97 0.55
C GLY A 692 -2.48 22.99 -0.13
N VAL A 693 -3.45 23.52 -0.88
CA VAL A 693 -4.41 22.73 -1.68
C VAL A 693 -4.49 23.31 -3.08
N CYS A 694 -4.34 22.45 -4.08
CA CYS A 694 -4.36 22.82 -5.50
C CYS A 694 -5.58 22.23 -6.20
N SER A 695 -6.23 23.03 -7.05
CA SER A 695 -7.26 22.61 -7.98
C SER A 695 -6.92 23.11 -9.38
N LEU A 696 -7.06 22.25 -10.37
CA LEU A 696 -6.70 22.55 -11.75
C LEU A 696 -7.83 22.16 -12.71
N THR A 697 -7.99 22.94 -13.75
CA THR A 697 -8.79 22.61 -14.92
C THR A 697 -7.92 22.72 -16.15
N TRP A 698 -7.97 21.75 -17.03
CA TRP A 698 -7.27 21.78 -18.32
C TRP A 698 -8.23 21.57 -19.48
N ARG A 699 -7.90 22.17 -20.61
CA ARG A 699 -8.64 22.07 -21.87
C ARG A 699 -7.67 21.95 -23.03
N ASP A 700 -8.00 21.11 -24.00
CA ASP A 700 -7.15 20.84 -25.17
C ASP A 700 -5.68 20.50 -24.79
N GLY A 701 -5.52 19.76 -23.68
CA GLY A 701 -4.21 19.34 -23.16
C GLY A 701 -3.39 20.47 -22.52
N LYS A 702 -4.00 21.60 -22.18
CA LYS A 702 -3.34 22.76 -21.57
C LYS A 702 -4.03 23.22 -20.30
N LEU A 703 -3.25 23.77 -19.38
CA LEU A 703 -3.77 24.40 -18.18
C LEU A 703 -4.70 25.55 -18.57
N TYR A 704 -5.97 25.45 -18.26
CA TYR A 704 -6.98 26.45 -18.55
C TYR A 704 -7.18 27.41 -17.36
N SER A 705 -7.27 26.89 -16.17
CA SER A 705 -7.39 27.65 -14.91
C SER A 705 -7.04 26.77 -13.71
N GLY A 706 -6.78 27.40 -12.59
CA GLY A 706 -6.61 26.68 -11.33
C GLY A 706 -6.64 27.62 -10.13
N GLU A 707 -6.60 27.02 -8.96
CA GLU A 707 -6.55 27.71 -7.69
C GLU A 707 -5.60 27.01 -6.73
N ILE A 708 -4.89 27.79 -5.94
CA ILE A 708 -4.10 27.29 -4.81
C ILE A 708 -4.60 27.99 -3.54
N THR A 709 -5.15 27.22 -2.62
CA THR A 709 -5.39 27.68 -1.25
C THR A 709 -4.07 27.56 -0.49
N MET A 710 -3.58 28.69 0.03
CA MET A 710 -2.29 28.75 0.72
C MET A 710 -2.34 27.98 2.05
N GLY A 711 -1.34 27.12 2.25
CA GLY A 711 -1.15 26.35 3.47
C GLY A 711 -0.36 27.11 4.56
N ILE A 712 0.00 26.38 5.61
CA ILE A 712 0.66 26.90 6.82
C ILE A 712 2.01 27.55 6.50
N SER A 713 2.74 27.03 5.52
CA SER A 713 4.03 27.62 5.09
C SER A 713 3.90 29.05 4.56
N GLY A 714 2.70 29.47 4.13
CA GLY A 714 2.44 30.78 3.53
C GLY A 714 3.18 31.01 2.21
N LYS A 715 3.75 29.97 1.61
CA LYS A 715 4.50 30.03 0.33
C LYS A 715 4.25 28.80 -0.52
N VAL A 716 4.31 28.99 -1.84
CA VAL A 716 4.36 27.90 -2.85
C VAL A 716 5.33 28.30 -3.96
N LEU A 717 6.23 27.40 -4.31
CA LEU A 717 7.19 27.58 -5.41
C LEU A 717 6.72 26.76 -6.63
N LEU A 718 6.22 27.43 -7.65
CA LEU A 718 5.76 26.79 -8.88
C LEU A 718 6.90 26.71 -9.92
N ASP A 719 7.07 25.55 -10.53
CA ASP A 719 8.00 25.37 -11.62
C ASP A 719 7.47 26.05 -12.89
N GLY A 720 8.34 26.87 -13.52
CA GLY A 720 7.99 27.62 -14.71
C GLY A 720 7.42 29.02 -14.46
N ASP A 721 7.08 29.68 -15.56
CA ASP A 721 6.51 31.03 -15.58
C ASP A 721 4.98 30.95 -15.51
N VAL A 722 4.44 30.85 -14.31
CA VAL A 722 3.00 30.76 -14.08
C VAL A 722 2.43 32.15 -13.81
N GLN A 723 1.34 32.50 -14.49
CA GLN A 723 0.60 33.75 -14.24
C GLN A 723 -0.39 33.56 -13.11
N LEU A 724 -0.29 34.42 -12.09
CA LEU A 724 -1.06 34.32 -10.86
C LEU A 724 -1.78 35.63 -10.56
N SER A 725 -2.95 35.50 -9.94
CA SER A 725 -3.68 36.63 -9.35
C SER A 725 -3.88 36.39 -7.86
N GLY A 726 -3.52 37.35 -7.04
CA GLY A 726 -3.50 37.25 -5.57
C GLY A 726 -2.10 36.99 -5.01
N GLY A 727 -1.88 37.35 -3.77
CA GLY A 727 -0.60 37.20 -3.06
C GLY A 727 0.52 38.11 -3.60
N THR A 728 1.71 37.89 -3.06
CA THR A 728 2.96 38.51 -3.55
C THR A 728 3.69 37.52 -4.41
N VAL A 729 3.90 37.90 -5.68
CA VAL A 729 4.55 37.04 -6.68
C VAL A 729 5.95 37.54 -6.97
N SER A 730 6.93 36.62 -6.97
CA SER A 730 8.32 36.89 -7.40
C SER A 730 8.81 35.77 -8.32
N LYS A 731 9.79 36.12 -9.18
CA LYS A 731 10.40 35.16 -10.13
C LYS A 731 11.82 34.85 -9.68
N HIS A 732 12.16 33.57 -9.61
CA HIS A 732 13.49 33.08 -9.23
C HIS A 732 13.85 31.84 -10.07
N ASP A 733 14.98 31.92 -10.76
CA ASP A 733 15.60 30.78 -11.46
C ASP A 733 14.61 29.91 -12.27
N GLY A 734 13.79 30.57 -13.09
CA GLY A 734 12.78 29.87 -13.91
C GLY A 734 11.54 29.39 -13.13
N CYS A 735 11.40 29.74 -11.84
CA CYS A 735 10.26 29.42 -11.00
C CYS A 735 9.46 30.66 -10.62
N THR A 736 8.22 30.44 -10.26
CA THR A 736 7.30 31.47 -9.73
C THR A 736 7.05 31.20 -8.25
N LEU A 737 7.58 32.04 -7.36
CA LEU A 737 7.29 32.00 -5.93
C LEU A 737 6.08 32.89 -5.64
N VAL A 738 5.07 32.33 -4.98
CA VAL A 738 3.95 33.08 -4.42
C VAL A 738 3.93 32.98 -2.90
N THR A 739 3.72 34.10 -2.25
CA THR A 739 3.56 34.18 -0.79
C THR A 739 2.25 34.91 -0.45
N ALA A 740 1.52 34.37 0.50
CA ALA A 740 0.27 34.96 0.99
C ALA A 740 -0.10 34.36 2.37
N PRO A 741 -0.95 35.03 3.16
CA PRO A 741 -1.46 34.45 4.40
C PRO A 741 -2.16 33.10 4.19
N VAL A 742 -2.14 32.26 5.21
CA VAL A 742 -2.88 30.97 5.25
C VAL A 742 -4.34 31.16 4.86
N GLY A 743 -4.87 30.25 4.04
CA GLY A 743 -6.26 30.29 3.57
C GLY A 743 -6.51 31.27 2.42
N THR A 744 -5.52 32.07 2.00
CA THR A 744 -5.67 32.92 0.82
C THR A 744 -5.77 32.06 -0.43
N VAL A 745 -6.76 32.34 -1.28
CA VAL A 745 -6.90 31.67 -2.59
C VAL A 745 -6.12 32.46 -3.64
N ILE A 746 -5.17 31.80 -4.28
CA ILE A 746 -4.40 32.30 -5.42
C ILE A 746 -4.98 31.71 -6.69
N THR A 747 -5.41 32.56 -7.62
CA THR A 747 -5.92 32.12 -8.91
C THR A 747 -4.79 31.91 -9.89
N ILE A 748 -4.75 30.76 -10.53
CA ILE A 748 -3.85 30.45 -11.64
C ILE A 748 -4.57 30.81 -12.93
N LEU A 749 -3.96 31.71 -13.69
CA LEU A 749 -4.49 32.13 -15.00
C LEU A 749 -3.94 31.18 -16.06
N GLY A 750 -4.80 30.67 -16.92
CA GLY A 750 -4.41 29.75 -18.00
C GLY A 750 -3.39 30.36 -18.95
N VAL A 751 -2.56 29.51 -19.54
CA VAL A 751 -1.55 29.88 -20.54
C VAL A 751 -2.09 29.67 -21.97
#